data_0f46d98ea046f188fc925ca8dfc2d6b9
#
_entry.id   0f46d98ea046f188fc925ca8dfc2d6b9
#
_cell.length_a   1.000
_cell.length_b   1.000
_cell.length_c   1.000
_cell.angle_alpha   90.00
_cell.angle_beta   90.00
_cell.angle_gamma   90.00
#
_symmetry.space_group_name_H-M   'P 1'
#
loop_
_entity.id
_entity.type
_entity.pdbx_description
1 polymer ?
#
loop_
_entity_poly.entity_id
_entity_poly.type
_entity_poly.pdbx_seq_one_letter_code
_entity_poly.pdbx_strand_id
1 'polypeptide(L)'
;MIPVTEFRQFSEQQPQFRVLKPWWDVFTDYLSVVMLMIGVFGCTLQVRQDKIICLPQKMTMYNQTILLPNKTAVQPDVHEMMGRKTNLDFQQYSFINQMCYEKALHWYAKYFPYLVLIHTLIFMVCSNFWFKFPGSSSKIEHFISILGKCFDSPWTTRALSEVSGENPEEKVLLDIKKSRAILNVSVEGNLDNLEKTQSLKSIPEKIVVDKPTASALDKKEGEQAKALFEKVKKFRLHVEEGDILYVMYVRQTVLKVFKFLLIIAYNSALVSEVQITVKCSVDIQDMTGYKHFSCNHTMAHLFSKLSYCYLCFVAVYGFTCLYTSYWLFYRSLKEYSFEYVRQETGIDDIPDVKNDFAFMLHMIDQYDPLYSKRFAVFLSEVSENKLKQLNLNHEWTPEKLRQRLLTNHNDRLELQLFMLSGLPDTIFEVTELQSLKLEIINNVTIPASIAQLENLQELSLYQCCLKIHTTATSFLKEKLKVLRVKFDDSRELPHWLYHLRNLEELYLIGSLSPDASKNVGLESLRELKHLKTLSLKSNFTKIPQSIVDVSSHLQRLYVYNDGTKLVMLNNLKKMVNLTELELVHCDLERIPHAVFSLTNLQELDLKENNLRSIEEIVSCQHLHKLTCLKLWHNSICYIPEHIKKLGSLERLYFSHNKIEILSPHLFLCNKLRYLDLSNNDIRFIPPEIGVLQSLQYFSVTCNKIENLPDELFFCKKLKTLKLGKNMLSLLSPKISYLVLLTHLELKGNHFELLPPELRFCRALKRGGLVVEDVLFETLPSDIRDKMKAE
;
A
#
# COMPACT_ATOMS: atom_id res chain seq x y z
N MET A 1 60.93 7.93 3.49
CA MET A 1 59.95 7.71 2.38
C MET A 1 58.62 7.39 3.03
N ILE A 2 57.66 8.25 2.96
CA ILE A 2 56.30 7.94 3.37
C ILE A 2 55.76 6.98 2.29
N PRO A 3 55.25 5.79 2.65
CA PRO A 3 54.78 4.81 1.67
C PRO A 3 53.62 5.43 0.86
N VAL A 4 53.73 5.41 -0.44
CA VAL A 4 52.68 5.88 -1.39
C VAL A 4 51.32 5.20 -1.10
N THR A 5 51.32 4.03 -0.51
CA THR A 5 50.18 3.26 -0.07
C THR A 5 49.34 3.97 1.01
N GLU A 6 49.99 4.68 1.96
CA GLU A 6 49.26 5.42 3.00
C GLU A 6 48.59 6.69 2.44
N PHE A 7 49.20 7.38 1.46
CA PHE A 7 48.58 8.48 0.75
C PHE A 7 47.41 8.02 -0.12
N ARG A 8 47.46 6.82 -0.63
CA ARG A 8 46.40 6.21 -1.39
C ARG A 8 45.13 6.00 -0.54
N GLN A 9 45.28 5.59 0.74
CA GLN A 9 44.15 5.45 1.69
C GLN A 9 43.45 6.80 2.01
N PHE A 10 44.22 7.90 1.99
CA PHE A 10 43.60 9.25 2.12
C PHE A 10 42.89 9.75 0.85
N SER A 11 43.30 9.27 -0.32
CA SER A 11 42.74 9.62 -1.62
C SER A 11 41.68 8.64 -2.12
N GLU A 12 41.84 7.33 -1.83
CA GLU A 12 40.85 6.32 -2.23
C GLU A 12 39.72 6.27 -1.20
N GLN A 13 38.66 6.93 -1.52
CA GLN A 13 37.35 6.62 -0.94
C GLN A 13 36.91 5.22 -1.40
N GLN A 14 36.10 4.57 -0.55
CA GLN A 14 35.45 3.31 -0.92
C GLN A 14 34.88 3.43 -2.32
N PRO A 15 35.08 2.45 -3.21
CA PRO A 15 34.64 2.52 -4.62
C PRO A 15 33.16 2.87 -4.78
N GLN A 16 32.37 2.62 -3.77
CA GLN A 16 30.94 2.93 -3.72
C GLN A 16 30.64 4.46 -3.80
N PHE A 17 31.54 5.32 -3.27
CA PHE A 17 31.31 6.78 -3.29
C PHE A 17 31.61 7.44 -4.64
N ARG A 18 32.20 6.73 -5.58
CA ARG A 18 32.50 7.26 -6.94
C ARG A 18 31.27 7.71 -7.70
N VAL A 19 30.13 7.06 -7.46
CA VAL A 19 28.87 7.36 -8.15
C VAL A 19 28.35 8.77 -7.86
N LEU A 20 28.66 9.35 -6.69
CA LEU A 20 28.29 10.72 -6.33
C LEU A 20 29.34 11.78 -6.64
N LYS A 21 30.49 11.39 -7.22
CA LYS A 21 31.52 12.35 -7.64
C LYS A 21 31.32 12.72 -9.09
N PRO A 22 30.97 13.98 -9.41
CA PRO A 22 30.95 14.45 -10.77
C PRO A 22 32.36 14.44 -11.38
N TRP A 23 32.45 14.40 -12.71
CA TRP A 23 33.71 14.29 -13.41
C TRP A 23 34.72 15.39 -13.06
N TRP A 24 34.26 16.61 -12.77
CA TRP A 24 35.14 17.71 -12.40
C TRP A 24 35.80 17.53 -11.02
N ASP A 25 35.11 16.95 -10.05
CA ASP A 25 35.71 16.63 -8.76
C ASP A 25 36.76 15.51 -8.88
N VAL A 26 36.46 14.51 -9.69
CA VAL A 26 37.42 13.44 -10.01
C VAL A 26 38.65 14.01 -10.72
N PHE A 27 38.45 14.92 -11.67
CA PHE A 27 39.53 15.57 -12.40
C PHE A 27 40.39 16.45 -11.49
N THR A 28 39.80 17.26 -10.60
CA THR A 28 40.53 18.07 -9.62
C THR A 28 41.31 17.21 -8.61
N ASP A 29 40.82 16.02 -8.25
CA ASP A 29 41.57 15.09 -7.41
C ASP A 29 42.82 14.57 -8.13
N TYR A 30 42.74 14.16 -9.40
CA TYR A 30 43.93 13.76 -10.20
C TYR A 30 44.93 14.91 -10.36
N LEU A 31 44.44 16.12 -10.65
CA LEU A 31 45.31 17.29 -10.71
C LEU A 31 46.05 17.56 -9.39
N SER A 32 45.33 17.39 -8.27
CA SER A 32 45.95 17.55 -6.93
C SER A 32 47.04 16.53 -6.68
N VAL A 33 46.88 15.31 -7.16
CA VAL A 33 47.94 14.26 -7.05
C VAL A 33 49.17 14.62 -7.90
N VAL A 34 48.94 15.12 -9.13
CA VAL A 34 50.06 15.58 -9.99
C VAL A 34 50.81 16.76 -9.34
N MET A 35 50.07 17.76 -8.80
CA MET A 35 50.67 18.88 -8.08
C MET A 35 51.44 18.43 -6.83
N LEU A 36 50.94 17.40 -6.12
CA LEU A 36 51.66 16.79 -4.98
C LEU A 36 52.99 16.16 -5.43
N MET A 37 53.01 15.45 -6.56
CA MET A 37 54.22 14.86 -7.11
C MET A 37 55.26 15.95 -7.44
N ILE A 38 54.82 17.09 -8.00
CA ILE A 38 55.68 18.26 -8.25
C ILE A 38 56.26 18.78 -6.96
N GLY A 39 55.45 18.95 -5.91
CA GLY A 39 55.91 19.35 -4.57
C GLY A 39 56.95 18.41 -3.96
N VAL A 40 56.67 17.13 -3.97
CA VAL A 40 57.54 16.06 -3.44
C VAL A 40 58.89 16.03 -4.23
N PHE A 41 58.79 16.09 -5.57
CA PHE A 41 59.98 16.14 -6.43
C PHE A 41 60.84 17.41 -6.13
N GLY A 42 60.21 18.55 -6.06
CA GLY A 42 60.86 19.81 -5.72
C GLY A 42 61.56 19.76 -4.34
N CYS A 43 60.89 19.25 -3.29
CA CYS A 43 61.42 19.08 -1.97
C CYS A 43 62.64 18.14 -1.94
N THR A 44 62.55 17.03 -2.69
CA THR A 44 63.70 16.07 -2.75
C THR A 44 64.91 16.68 -3.42
N LEU A 45 64.72 17.50 -4.46
CA LEU A 45 65.82 18.22 -5.13
C LEU A 45 66.42 19.30 -4.20
N GLN A 46 65.56 20.03 -3.50
CA GLN A 46 66.00 21.07 -2.58
C GLN A 46 66.87 20.53 -1.48
N VAL A 47 66.47 19.41 -0.87
CA VAL A 47 67.27 18.78 0.23
C VAL A 47 68.62 18.23 -0.26
N ARG A 48 68.67 17.73 -1.50
CA ARG A 48 69.85 17.05 -2.04
C ARG A 48 70.82 17.99 -2.79
N GLN A 49 70.32 18.89 -3.58
CA GLN A 49 71.11 19.60 -4.60
C GLN A 49 71.02 21.11 -4.53
N ASP A 50 70.14 21.69 -3.72
CA ASP A 50 69.95 23.13 -3.66
C ASP A 50 71.15 23.77 -2.90
N LYS A 51 71.94 24.48 -3.63
CA LYS A 51 73.12 25.18 -3.14
C LYS A 51 73.31 26.49 -3.87
N ILE A 52 73.93 27.42 -3.20
CA ILE A 52 74.34 28.66 -3.84
C ILE A 52 75.88 28.64 -3.96
N ILE A 53 76.37 29.06 -5.09
CA ILE A 53 77.83 29.16 -5.36
C ILE A 53 78.14 30.60 -5.49
N CYS A 54 78.96 31.12 -4.58
CA CYS A 54 79.28 32.57 -4.49
C CYS A 54 80.69 32.83 -4.97
N LEU A 55 80.86 33.78 -5.85
CA LEU A 55 82.16 34.25 -6.27
C LEU A 55 82.36 35.69 -5.75
N PRO A 56 83.56 35.99 -5.17
CA PRO A 56 83.88 37.28 -4.65
C PRO A 56 84.00 38.35 -5.74
N GLN A 57 83.52 39.53 -5.50
CA GLN A 57 83.60 40.65 -6.40
C GLN A 57 84.52 41.71 -5.81
N LYS A 58 85.51 42.21 -6.56
CA LYS A 58 86.35 43.34 -6.15
C LYS A 58 85.80 44.63 -6.79
N MET A 59 85.59 45.61 -5.97
CA MET A 59 85.27 46.95 -6.47
C MET A 59 86.56 47.56 -7.03
N THR A 60 86.66 47.74 -8.30
CA THR A 60 87.67 48.61 -8.91
C THR A 60 87.08 49.99 -9.14
N MET A 61 87.46 50.97 -8.31
CA MET A 61 87.18 52.38 -8.64
C MET A 61 88.07 52.77 -9.82
N TYR A 62 87.41 52.94 -10.94
CA TYR A 62 88.02 53.61 -12.13
C TYR A 62 87.89 55.12 -11.99
N ASN A 63 88.98 55.82 -11.55
CA ASN A 63 89.07 57.25 -11.56
C ASN A 63 89.32 57.72 -12.98
N GLN A 64 88.25 57.84 -13.81
CA GLN A 64 88.30 58.69 -15.02
C GLN A 64 87.11 59.69 -14.92
N THR A 65 87.48 60.83 -14.45
CA THR A 65 86.73 62.07 -14.57
C THR A 65 86.66 62.51 -16.03
N ILE A 66 85.69 62.20 -16.77
CA ILE A 66 85.34 62.81 -18.03
C ILE A 66 84.52 64.07 -17.69
N LEU A 67 85.23 65.27 -17.74
CA LEU A 67 84.60 66.57 -17.59
C LEU A 67 83.74 66.87 -18.85
N LEU A 68 82.43 66.60 -18.75
CA LEU A 68 81.48 67.19 -19.63
C LEU A 68 80.81 68.40 -18.91
N PRO A 69 80.68 69.55 -19.52
CA PRO A 69 80.10 70.72 -18.86
C PRO A 69 78.59 70.46 -18.72
N ASN A 70 78.12 70.56 -17.52
CA ASN A 70 76.73 70.60 -17.06
C ASN A 70 75.94 69.34 -16.99
N LYS A 71 76.43 68.33 -16.32
CA LYS A 71 75.57 67.35 -15.59
C LYS A 71 76.45 66.52 -14.69
N THR A 72 76.13 66.44 -13.40
CA THR A 72 76.64 65.43 -12.46
C THR A 72 76.41 64.03 -12.99
N ALA A 73 77.45 63.39 -13.55
CA ALA A 73 77.39 61.98 -13.99
C ALA A 73 77.55 61.11 -12.75
N VAL A 74 76.52 60.37 -12.48
CA VAL A 74 76.60 59.23 -11.56
C VAL A 74 77.50 58.19 -12.26
N GLN A 75 78.68 57.91 -11.68
CA GLN A 75 79.49 56.80 -12.16
C GLN A 75 78.76 55.42 -12.02
N PRO A 76 78.67 54.68 -13.07
CA PRO A 76 78.17 53.31 -12.94
C PRO A 76 79.24 52.46 -12.16
N ASP A 77 78.86 51.89 -11.04
CA ASP A 77 79.70 50.91 -10.34
C ASP A 77 79.89 49.69 -11.26
N VAL A 78 81.13 49.62 -11.80
CA VAL A 78 81.51 48.49 -12.62
C VAL A 78 82.08 47.43 -11.68
N HIS A 79 81.35 46.38 -11.46
CA HIS A 79 81.83 45.23 -10.70
C HIS A 79 82.59 44.26 -11.65
N GLU A 80 83.86 44.20 -11.55
CA GLU A 80 84.61 43.18 -12.26
C GLU A 80 84.74 41.88 -11.48
N MET A 81 84.41 40.81 -12.12
CA MET A 81 84.64 39.48 -11.48
C MET A 81 86.15 39.13 -11.46
N MET A 82 86.65 38.84 -10.31
CA MET A 82 88.02 38.29 -10.13
C MET A 82 88.20 36.95 -10.82
N GLY A 83 89.12 36.93 -11.82
CA GLY A 83 89.51 35.76 -12.51
C GLY A 83 90.37 34.73 -11.64
N ARG A 84 90.28 33.56 -11.96
CA ARG A 84 91.09 32.33 -11.73
C ARG A 84 91.58 31.91 -10.35
N LYS A 85 91.88 32.68 -9.35
CA LYS A 85 92.31 32.27 -7.98
C LYS A 85 91.77 33.19 -6.94
N THR A 86 90.99 32.69 -5.99
CA THR A 86 90.64 33.38 -4.74
C THR A 86 91.42 32.81 -3.60
N ASN A 87 91.82 33.66 -2.66
CA ASN A 87 92.57 33.25 -1.50
C ASN A 87 91.66 32.65 -0.39
N LEU A 88 90.50 32.09 -0.77
CA LEU A 88 89.52 31.52 0.16
C LEU A 88 89.77 30.01 0.36
N ASP A 89 89.90 29.59 1.60
CA ASP A 89 89.86 28.17 1.95
C ASP A 89 88.45 27.58 1.76
N PHE A 90 88.42 26.26 1.60
CA PHE A 90 87.20 25.54 1.39
C PHE A 90 86.14 25.75 2.52
N GLN A 91 86.62 25.91 3.78
CA GLN A 91 85.71 26.19 4.91
C GLN A 91 85.16 27.63 4.82
N GLN A 92 85.98 28.62 4.50
CA GLN A 92 85.52 29.98 4.30
C GLN A 92 84.53 30.09 3.14
N TYR A 93 84.79 29.37 2.04
CA TYR A 93 83.90 29.29 0.90
C TYR A 93 82.55 28.69 1.22
N SER A 94 82.57 27.60 2.01
CA SER A 94 81.37 26.93 2.47
C SER A 94 80.54 27.85 3.41
N PHE A 95 81.19 28.55 4.30
CA PHE A 95 80.57 29.52 5.22
C PHE A 95 79.90 30.69 4.46
N ILE A 96 80.63 31.26 3.49
CA ILE A 96 80.10 32.32 2.64
C ILE A 96 78.86 31.85 1.87
N ASN A 97 78.91 30.67 1.28
CA ASN A 97 77.77 30.07 0.57
C ASN A 97 76.52 29.92 1.47
N GLN A 98 76.78 29.43 2.70
CA GLN A 98 75.72 29.27 3.68
C GLN A 98 75.14 30.59 4.12
N MET A 99 75.91 31.54 4.47
CA MET A 99 75.54 32.88 4.88
C MET A 99 74.77 33.62 3.76
N CYS A 100 75.28 33.53 2.53
CA CYS A 100 74.62 34.12 1.37
C CYS A 100 73.32 33.41 1.01
N TYR A 101 73.26 32.13 1.21
CA TYR A 101 71.99 31.36 1.03
C TYR A 101 70.91 31.90 1.97
N GLU A 102 71.27 32.17 3.23
CA GLU A 102 70.34 32.68 4.21
C GLU A 102 69.92 34.13 4.01
N LYS A 103 70.92 35.03 3.70
CA LYS A 103 70.68 36.46 3.64
C LYS A 103 70.25 37.00 2.27
N ALA A 104 70.81 36.48 1.20
CA ALA A 104 70.63 37.05 -0.13
C ALA A 104 69.50 36.39 -0.94
N LEU A 105 69.18 35.14 -0.68
CA LEU A 105 68.13 34.44 -1.41
C LEU A 105 66.77 34.82 -0.87
N HIS A 106 65.85 35.19 -1.75
CA HIS A 106 64.45 35.51 -1.35
C HIS A 106 63.80 34.30 -0.67
N TRP A 107 63.01 34.53 0.37
CA TRP A 107 62.35 33.45 1.14
C TRP A 107 61.50 32.56 0.26
N TYR A 108 60.84 33.09 -0.77
CA TYR A 108 60.01 32.33 -1.68
C TYR A 108 60.85 31.28 -2.45
N ALA A 109 62.02 31.66 -2.96
CA ALA A 109 62.91 30.74 -3.66
C ALA A 109 63.42 29.61 -2.75
N LYS A 110 63.64 29.90 -1.41
CA LYS A 110 64.01 28.92 -0.42
C LYS A 110 62.93 27.93 -0.10
N TYR A 111 61.66 28.36 0.02
CA TYR A 111 60.55 27.57 0.56
C TYR A 111 59.53 27.16 -0.49
N PHE A 112 59.69 27.53 -1.76
CA PHE A 112 58.72 27.27 -2.85
C PHE A 112 58.29 25.81 -2.91
N PRO A 113 59.16 24.78 -2.93
CA PRO A 113 58.71 23.39 -2.99
C PRO A 113 57.87 22.96 -1.78
N TYR A 114 58.21 23.45 -0.58
CA TYR A 114 57.42 23.17 0.63
C TYR A 114 56.07 23.87 0.58
N LEU A 115 56.00 25.08 0.04
CA LEU A 115 54.74 25.81 -0.17
C LEU A 115 53.83 25.03 -1.14
N VAL A 116 54.38 24.56 -2.26
CA VAL A 116 53.62 23.72 -3.22
C VAL A 116 53.07 22.49 -2.53
N LEU A 117 53.86 21.83 -1.71
CA LEU A 117 53.38 20.63 -0.97
C LEU A 117 52.27 20.99 0.02
N ILE A 118 52.41 22.05 0.80
CA ILE A 118 51.41 22.50 1.76
C ILE A 118 50.09 22.89 1.04
N HIS A 119 50.20 23.64 -0.06
CA HIS A 119 49.03 24.06 -0.83
C HIS A 119 48.25 22.89 -1.41
N THR A 120 48.97 21.89 -1.95
CA THR A 120 48.36 20.68 -2.53
C THR A 120 47.72 19.82 -1.47
N LEU A 121 48.33 19.68 -0.28
CA LEU A 121 47.71 19.01 0.85
C LEU A 121 46.38 19.71 1.28
N ILE A 122 46.41 21.06 1.33
CA ILE A 122 45.21 21.84 1.63
C ILE A 122 44.12 21.64 0.55
N PHE A 123 44.48 21.57 -0.74
CA PHE A 123 43.55 21.26 -1.79
C PHE A 123 42.90 19.86 -1.62
N MET A 124 43.71 18.85 -1.33
CA MET A 124 43.23 17.47 -1.14
C MET A 124 42.28 17.35 0.07
N VAL A 125 42.62 17.96 1.20
CA VAL A 125 41.75 17.96 2.40
C VAL A 125 40.43 18.66 2.10
N CYS A 126 40.45 19.80 1.43
CA CYS A 126 39.24 20.53 1.10
C CYS A 126 38.38 19.86 0.02
N SER A 127 38.96 19.09 -0.89
CA SER A 127 38.27 18.40 -1.96
C SER A 127 37.28 17.32 -1.46
N ASN A 128 37.58 16.72 -0.33
CA ASN A 128 36.81 15.60 0.22
C ASN A 128 36.06 15.93 1.50
N PHE A 129 36.02 17.20 1.90
CA PHE A 129 35.46 17.62 3.19
C PHE A 129 33.97 17.26 3.36
N TRP A 130 33.15 17.47 2.36
CA TRP A 130 31.71 17.26 2.43
C TRP A 130 31.31 15.77 2.59
N PHE A 131 32.14 14.86 2.11
CA PHE A 131 31.95 13.41 2.31
C PHE A 131 32.24 12.96 3.74
N LYS A 132 33.15 13.65 4.42
CA LYS A 132 33.63 13.27 5.77
C LYS A 132 32.93 14.02 6.89
N PHE A 133 32.12 15.01 6.56
CA PHE A 133 31.38 15.77 7.57
C PHE A 133 30.31 14.87 8.22
N PRO A 134 30.21 14.76 9.56
CA PRO A 134 29.33 13.79 10.22
C PRO A 134 27.86 13.89 9.79
N GLY A 135 27.34 15.10 9.60
CA GLY A 135 25.95 15.32 9.18
C GLY A 135 25.64 14.95 7.73
N SER A 136 26.65 14.89 6.86
CA SER A 136 26.50 14.53 5.45
C SER A 136 26.87 13.07 5.18
N SER A 137 27.91 12.56 5.84
CA SER A 137 28.47 11.23 5.61
C SER A 137 27.42 10.11 5.77
N SER A 138 26.64 10.14 6.86
CA SER A 138 25.63 9.12 7.13
C SER A 138 24.48 9.13 6.10
N LYS A 139 24.04 10.32 5.67
CA LYS A 139 23.00 10.46 4.62
C LYS A 139 23.49 9.94 3.28
N ILE A 140 24.74 10.25 2.92
CA ILE A 140 25.37 9.84 1.67
C ILE A 140 25.56 8.32 1.65
N GLU A 141 26.08 7.73 2.74
CA GLU A 141 26.28 6.29 2.85
C GLU A 141 24.97 5.51 2.75
N HIS A 142 23.94 5.99 3.44
CA HIS A 142 22.61 5.39 3.37
C HIS A 142 22.04 5.48 1.95
N PHE A 143 22.16 6.66 1.31
CA PHE A 143 21.71 6.85 -0.06
C PHE A 143 22.38 5.91 -1.05
N ILE A 144 23.72 5.80 -1.02
CA ILE A 144 24.47 4.91 -1.90
C ILE A 144 24.08 3.45 -1.69
N SER A 145 23.88 3.05 -0.42
CA SER A 145 23.42 1.69 -0.11
C SER A 145 22.05 1.38 -0.70
N ILE A 146 21.12 2.36 -0.67
CA ILE A 146 19.81 2.21 -1.29
C ILE A 146 19.94 2.21 -2.81
N LEU A 147 20.68 3.15 -3.38
CA LEU A 147 20.87 3.32 -4.81
C LEU A 147 21.44 2.06 -5.48
N GLY A 148 22.47 1.45 -4.88
CA GLY A 148 23.04 0.19 -5.37
C GLY A 148 22.01 -0.94 -5.39
N LYS A 149 21.23 -1.08 -4.33
CA LYS A 149 20.15 -2.08 -4.26
C LYS A 149 19.03 -1.82 -5.26
N CYS A 150 18.69 -0.55 -5.51
CA CYS A 150 17.73 -0.19 -6.55
C CYS A 150 18.25 -0.51 -7.96
N PHE A 151 19.55 -0.29 -8.19
CA PHE A 151 20.19 -0.57 -9.46
C PHE A 151 20.25 -2.07 -9.76
N ASP A 152 20.60 -2.88 -8.78
CA ASP A 152 20.77 -4.33 -8.91
C ASP A 152 19.44 -5.10 -8.81
N SER A 153 18.35 -4.43 -8.47
CA SER A 153 17.05 -5.08 -8.27
C SER A 153 16.49 -5.63 -9.59
N PRO A 154 16.13 -6.92 -9.67
CA PRO A 154 15.47 -7.50 -10.84
C PRO A 154 14.15 -6.81 -11.19
N TRP A 155 13.47 -6.24 -10.18
CA TRP A 155 12.24 -5.48 -10.36
C TRP A 155 12.41 -4.28 -11.30
N THR A 156 13.50 -3.53 -11.20
CA THR A 156 13.73 -2.36 -12.07
C THR A 156 13.86 -2.75 -13.54
N THR A 157 14.58 -3.84 -13.81
CA THR A 157 14.73 -4.35 -15.18
C THR A 157 13.37 -4.76 -15.76
N ARG A 158 12.56 -5.46 -14.95
CA ARG A 158 11.22 -5.88 -15.35
C ARG A 158 10.28 -4.70 -15.53
N ALA A 159 10.22 -3.77 -14.59
CA ALA A 159 9.35 -2.60 -14.66
C ALA A 159 9.65 -1.73 -15.89
N LEU A 160 10.92 -1.57 -16.24
CA LEU A 160 11.34 -0.83 -17.42
C LEU A 160 11.12 -1.60 -18.74
N SER A 161 11.22 -2.94 -18.74
CA SER A 161 10.98 -3.76 -19.92
C SER A 161 9.50 -3.95 -20.24
N GLU A 162 8.65 -4.04 -19.24
CA GLU A 162 7.20 -4.18 -19.43
C GLU A 162 6.58 -2.92 -20.05
N VAL A 163 7.10 -1.74 -19.71
CA VAL A 163 6.64 -0.47 -20.30
C VAL A 163 7.07 -0.33 -21.76
N SER A 164 8.24 -0.84 -22.13
CA SER A 164 8.66 -0.89 -23.54
C SER A 164 7.92 -1.96 -24.36
N GLY A 165 7.18 -2.86 -23.70
CA GLY A 165 6.44 -3.96 -24.30
C GLY A 165 4.92 -3.76 -24.38
N GLU A 166 4.37 -2.65 -23.89
CA GLU A 166 2.96 -2.32 -24.10
C GLU A 166 2.73 -2.02 -25.59
N ASN A 167 2.15 -3.00 -26.20
CA ASN A 167 1.68 -3.19 -27.56
C ASN A 167 1.64 -1.94 -28.45
N PRO A 168 2.41 -1.91 -29.54
CA PRO A 168 2.21 -0.94 -30.61
C PRO A 168 0.81 -1.04 -31.24
N GLU A 169 0.10 -2.17 -31.08
CA GLU A 169 -1.24 -2.38 -31.60
C GLU A 169 -2.32 -1.54 -30.89
N GLU A 170 -2.20 -1.27 -29.60
CA GLU A 170 -3.16 -0.44 -28.86
C GLU A 170 -2.98 1.05 -29.19
N LYS A 171 -1.75 1.51 -29.36
CA LYS A 171 -1.48 2.86 -29.86
C LYS A 171 -1.97 3.06 -31.29
N VAL A 172 -1.77 2.08 -32.17
CA VAL A 172 -2.29 2.11 -33.55
C VAL A 172 -3.81 2.07 -33.57
N LEU A 173 -4.46 1.33 -32.67
CA LEU A 173 -5.93 1.30 -32.55
C LEU A 173 -6.50 2.62 -32.00
N LEU A 174 -5.80 3.27 -31.06
CA LEU A 174 -6.17 4.59 -30.54
C LEU A 174 -5.95 5.70 -31.59
N ASP A 175 -4.88 5.63 -32.36
CA ASP A 175 -4.61 6.56 -33.45
C ASP A 175 -5.56 6.34 -34.65
N ILE A 176 -5.93 5.10 -34.94
CA ILE A 176 -6.98 4.77 -35.91
C ILE A 176 -8.36 5.24 -35.43
N LYS A 177 -8.69 5.12 -34.16
CA LYS A 177 -9.92 5.69 -33.58
C LYS A 177 -9.92 7.21 -33.60
N LYS A 178 -8.79 7.86 -33.27
CA LYS A 178 -8.64 9.33 -33.39
C LYS A 178 -8.72 9.78 -34.82
N SER A 179 -8.08 9.08 -35.76
CA SER A 179 -8.13 9.40 -37.20
C SER A 179 -9.53 9.17 -37.79
N ARG A 180 -10.28 8.14 -37.33
CA ARG A 180 -11.68 7.95 -37.74
C ARG A 180 -12.61 9.02 -37.14
N ALA A 181 -12.36 9.49 -35.90
CA ALA A 181 -13.12 10.58 -35.32
C ALA A 181 -12.89 11.92 -36.05
N ILE A 182 -11.70 12.13 -36.61
CA ILE A 182 -11.36 13.32 -37.41
C ILE A 182 -11.92 13.20 -38.82
N LEU A 183 -12.01 11.98 -39.40
CA LEU A 183 -12.58 11.76 -40.74
C LEU A 183 -14.13 11.79 -40.76
N ASN A 184 -14.79 11.50 -39.65
CA ASN A 184 -16.26 11.56 -39.55
C ASN A 184 -16.83 12.98 -39.39
N VAL A 185 -15.96 14.01 -39.33
CA VAL A 185 -16.36 15.43 -39.30
C VAL A 185 -16.31 16.08 -40.69
N SER A 186 -15.82 15.39 -41.73
CA SER A 186 -15.60 16.01 -43.02
C SER A 186 -16.17 15.27 -44.22
N VAL A 187 -17.14 14.34 -44.07
CA VAL A 187 -17.85 13.79 -45.26
C VAL A 187 -19.31 13.53 -44.93
N GLU A 188 -20.12 14.59 -44.88
CA GLU A 188 -21.48 14.58 -45.43
C GLU A 188 -21.41 15.15 -46.84
N GLY A 189 -21.57 14.30 -47.81
CA GLY A 189 -21.72 14.71 -49.23
C GLY A 189 -21.32 13.64 -50.23
N ASN A 190 -22.33 13.00 -50.72
CA ASN A 190 -22.42 12.29 -52.04
C ASN A 190 -22.30 10.77 -52.09
N LEU A 191 -23.47 10.32 -52.53
CA LEU A 191 -23.90 9.00 -52.96
C LEU A 191 -23.10 8.39 -54.11
N ASP A 192 -23.27 7.08 -54.10
CA ASP A 192 -23.37 6.14 -55.24
C ASP A 192 -22.15 5.51 -55.90
N ASN A 193 -22.27 4.18 -55.92
CA ASN A 193 -21.75 3.19 -56.85
C ASN A 193 -20.30 2.64 -56.61
N LEU A 194 -20.14 1.42 -56.18
CA LEU A 194 -19.93 0.25 -57.08
C LEU A 194 -19.67 -1.02 -56.22
N GLU A 195 -20.52 -1.98 -56.52
CA GLU A 195 -20.29 -3.41 -56.21
C GLU A 195 -19.09 -4.00 -57.01
N LYS A 196 -18.63 -5.12 -56.41
CA LYS A 196 -17.80 -6.23 -57.01
C LYS A 196 -16.30 -6.11 -56.70
N THR A 197 -15.70 -7.03 -56.08
CA THR A 197 -15.49 -8.43 -56.37
C THR A 197 -14.49 -9.09 -55.46
N GLN A 198 -14.75 -10.34 -55.13
CA GLN A 198 -13.89 -11.51 -55.03
C GLN A 198 -12.93 -11.67 -53.84
N SER A 199 -13.36 -12.59 -52.99
CA SER A 199 -12.70 -13.83 -52.57
C SER A 199 -11.19 -13.94 -52.88
N LEU A 200 -10.41 -14.14 -51.86
CA LEU A 200 -9.29 -15.09 -51.89
C LEU A 200 -8.96 -15.59 -50.48
N LYS A 201 -9.29 -16.87 -50.27
CA LYS A 201 -8.51 -17.98 -49.71
C LYS A 201 -7.64 -17.77 -48.49
N SER A 202 -8.09 -18.44 -47.45
CA SER A 202 -7.33 -19.32 -46.54
C SER A 202 -5.85 -19.46 -46.79
N ILE A 203 -5.04 -19.14 -45.83
CA ILE A 203 -3.69 -19.74 -45.61
C ILE A 203 -3.53 -19.94 -44.10
N PRO A 204 -2.83 -21.00 -43.68
CA PRO A 204 -3.00 -21.64 -42.42
C PRO A 204 -1.96 -21.34 -41.36
N GLU A 205 -2.24 -21.88 -40.19
CA GLU A 205 -1.31 -22.33 -39.16
C GLU A 205 -0.32 -21.36 -38.52
N LYS A 206 -0.61 -21.23 -37.23
CA LYS A 206 0.36 -21.32 -36.12
C LYS A 206 1.80 -20.94 -36.44
N ILE A 207 2.12 -19.71 -36.18
CA ILE A 207 3.41 -19.37 -35.64
C ILE A 207 3.20 -19.20 -34.13
N VAL A 208 3.59 -20.20 -33.36
CA VAL A 208 3.86 -20.09 -31.94
C VAL A 208 5.06 -19.16 -31.85
N VAL A 209 4.79 -17.89 -31.70
CA VAL A 209 5.78 -16.94 -31.21
C VAL A 209 5.94 -17.27 -29.73
N ASP A 210 6.98 -18.00 -29.40
CA ASP A 210 7.49 -18.09 -28.04
C ASP A 210 7.62 -16.66 -27.52
N LYS A 211 6.66 -16.26 -26.65
CA LYS A 211 6.83 -15.08 -25.81
C LYS A 211 8.12 -15.32 -25.05
N PRO A 212 9.07 -14.36 -25.06
CA PRO A 212 10.20 -14.46 -24.15
C PRO A 212 9.59 -14.56 -22.74
N THR A 213 9.78 -15.69 -22.11
CA THR A 213 9.45 -15.91 -20.71
C THR A 213 10.25 -14.89 -19.93
N ALA A 214 9.61 -13.74 -19.64
CA ALA A 214 10.12 -12.82 -18.63
C ALA A 214 10.29 -13.65 -17.36
N SER A 215 11.53 -13.79 -16.91
CA SER A 215 11.88 -14.62 -15.75
C SER A 215 10.93 -14.30 -14.62
N ALA A 216 10.18 -15.31 -14.17
CA ALA A 216 9.25 -15.16 -13.06
C ALA A 216 10.02 -14.58 -11.86
N LEU A 217 9.58 -13.45 -11.34
CA LEU A 217 10.19 -12.84 -10.17
C LEU A 217 10.05 -13.84 -9.01
N ASP A 218 11.16 -14.28 -8.41
CA ASP A 218 11.12 -15.19 -7.28
C ASP A 218 10.44 -14.50 -6.07
N LYS A 219 9.73 -15.26 -5.24
CA LYS A 219 9.05 -14.75 -4.04
C LYS A 219 9.98 -13.92 -3.16
N LYS A 220 11.22 -14.38 -2.98
CA LYS A 220 12.26 -13.70 -2.19
C LYS A 220 12.66 -12.36 -2.80
N GLU A 221 12.77 -12.28 -4.11
CA GLU A 221 13.06 -11.05 -4.85
C GLU A 221 11.92 -10.04 -4.73
N GLY A 222 10.67 -10.50 -4.81
CA GLY A 222 9.49 -9.68 -4.61
C GLY A 222 9.40 -9.07 -3.21
N GLU A 223 9.71 -9.85 -2.16
CA GLU A 223 9.77 -9.35 -0.77
C GLU A 223 10.91 -8.35 -0.57
N GLN A 224 12.07 -8.59 -1.18
CA GLN A 224 13.19 -7.65 -1.15
C GLN A 224 12.85 -6.33 -1.85
N ALA A 225 12.21 -6.38 -3.01
CA ALA A 225 11.77 -5.19 -3.72
C ALA A 225 10.74 -4.39 -2.91
N LYS A 226 9.79 -5.04 -2.25
CA LYS A 226 8.82 -4.39 -1.35
C LYS A 226 9.52 -3.67 -0.20
N ALA A 227 10.47 -4.33 0.48
CA ALA A 227 11.25 -3.71 1.55
C ALA A 227 12.07 -2.52 1.04
N LEU A 228 12.47 -2.53 -0.24
CA LEU A 228 13.20 -1.45 -0.86
C LEU A 228 12.31 -0.23 -1.12
N PHE A 229 11.08 -0.40 -1.59
CA PHE A 229 10.09 0.68 -1.70
C PHE A 229 9.87 1.40 -0.38
N GLU A 230 9.68 0.66 0.71
CA GLU A 230 9.52 1.26 2.04
C GLU A 230 10.76 2.05 2.48
N LYS A 231 11.96 1.52 2.22
CA LYS A 231 13.22 2.21 2.55
C LYS A 231 13.39 3.50 1.74
N VAL A 232 13.11 3.46 0.44
CA VAL A 232 13.17 4.64 -0.44
C VAL A 232 12.18 5.71 0.02
N LYS A 233 10.96 5.34 0.35
CA LYS A 233 9.92 6.26 0.83
C LYS A 233 10.32 6.94 2.16
N LYS A 234 10.82 6.17 3.12
CA LYS A 234 11.31 6.70 4.41
C LYS A 234 12.53 7.61 4.21
N PHE A 235 13.46 7.19 3.35
CA PHE A 235 14.66 7.98 3.05
C PHE A 235 14.28 9.31 2.38
N ARG A 236 13.40 9.30 1.39
CA ARG A 236 12.90 10.49 0.72
C ARG A 236 12.36 11.50 1.72
N LEU A 237 11.41 11.09 2.57
CA LEU A 237 10.81 11.99 3.57
C LEU A 237 11.86 12.63 4.47
N HIS A 238 12.85 11.87 4.93
CA HIS A 238 13.88 12.38 5.84
C HIS A 238 14.88 13.32 5.14
N VAL A 239 15.17 13.15 3.87
CA VAL A 239 16.19 13.91 3.15
C VAL A 239 15.61 15.14 2.45
N GLU A 240 14.36 15.10 2.01
CA GLU A 240 13.68 16.26 1.42
C GLU A 240 13.43 17.41 2.44
N GLU A 241 13.45 17.12 3.74
CA GLU A 241 13.29 18.16 4.78
C GLU A 241 14.52 19.07 4.95
N GLY A 242 15.71 18.65 4.48
CA GLY A 242 16.97 19.38 4.71
C GLY A 242 17.68 19.75 3.42
N ASP A 243 18.56 20.77 3.53
CA ASP A 243 19.45 21.22 2.44
C ASP A 243 20.94 21.27 2.86
N ILE A 244 21.30 20.45 3.86
CA ILE A 244 22.64 20.41 4.47
C ILE A 244 23.70 20.01 3.45
N LEU A 245 23.43 19.00 2.60
CA LEU A 245 24.37 18.48 1.61
C LEU A 245 24.68 19.54 0.55
N TYR A 246 23.65 20.18 0.02
CA TYR A 246 23.79 21.26 -0.95
C TYR A 246 24.61 22.41 -0.37
N VAL A 247 24.26 22.88 0.81
CA VAL A 247 24.95 24.01 1.47
C VAL A 247 26.41 23.68 1.75
N MET A 248 26.71 22.46 2.20
CA MET A 248 28.10 22.04 2.46
C MET A 248 28.91 21.95 1.18
N TYR A 249 28.35 21.46 0.08
CA TYR A 249 29.01 21.43 -1.22
C TYR A 249 29.27 22.83 -1.77
N VAL A 250 28.31 23.76 -1.63
CA VAL A 250 28.49 25.18 -1.99
C VAL A 250 29.62 25.79 -1.18
N ARG A 251 29.62 25.63 0.15
CA ARG A 251 30.67 26.16 1.03
C ARG A 251 32.06 25.62 0.65
N GLN A 252 32.15 24.34 0.36
CA GLN A 252 33.40 23.71 -0.09
C GLN A 252 33.86 24.30 -1.42
N THR A 253 32.98 24.49 -2.39
CA THR A 253 33.31 25.04 -3.73
C THR A 253 33.75 26.48 -3.62
N VAL A 254 33.04 27.32 -2.85
CA VAL A 254 33.46 28.70 -2.57
C VAL A 254 34.84 28.75 -1.93
N LEU A 255 35.12 27.86 -0.98
CA LEU A 255 36.42 27.78 -0.33
C LEU A 255 37.54 27.34 -1.30
N LYS A 256 37.24 26.39 -2.24
CA LYS A 256 38.17 26.00 -3.32
C LYS A 256 38.50 27.19 -4.22
N VAL A 257 37.50 27.94 -4.66
CA VAL A 257 37.71 29.13 -5.50
C VAL A 257 38.50 30.22 -4.76
N PHE A 258 38.16 30.52 -3.52
CA PHE A 258 38.90 31.54 -2.71
C PHE A 258 40.39 31.16 -2.57
N LYS A 259 40.67 29.91 -2.26
CA LYS A 259 42.07 29.40 -2.15
C LYS A 259 42.79 29.48 -3.49
N PHE A 260 42.14 29.08 -4.56
CA PHE A 260 42.71 29.21 -5.90
C PHE A 260 43.13 30.63 -6.21
N LEU A 261 42.18 31.62 -6.01
CA LEU A 261 42.46 33.04 -6.27
C LEU A 261 43.65 33.55 -5.42
N LEU A 262 43.69 33.17 -4.16
CA LEU A 262 44.78 33.58 -3.23
C LEU A 262 46.11 32.99 -3.67
N ILE A 263 46.16 31.64 -3.99
CA ILE A 263 47.39 30.97 -4.35
C ILE A 263 47.93 31.46 -5.70
N ILE A 264 47.08 31.68 -6.71
CA ILE A 264 47.52 32.13 -8.02
C ILE A 264 48.02 33.58 -7.95
N ALA A 265 47.34 34.45 -7.16
CA ALA A 265 47.72 35.85 -7.02
C ALA A 265 49.12 36.00 -6.43
N TYR A 266 49.40 35.37 -5.29
CA TYR A 266 50.71 35.55 -4.67
C TYR A 266 51.83 34.79 -5.38
N ASN A 267 51.55 33.55 -5.91
CA ASN A 267 52.60 32.84 -6.66
C ASN A 267 52.95 33.54 -7.99
N SER A 268 51.99 34.11 -8.70
CA SER A 268 52.26 34.88 -9.92
C SER A 268 53.12 36.10 -9.65
N ALA A 269 52.89 36.78 -8.50
CA ALA A 269 53.70 37.93 -8.08
C ALA A 269 55.13 37.55 -7.66
N LEU A 270 55.28 36.41 -7.00
CA LEU A 270 56.55 36.02 -6.39
C LEU A 270 57.43 35.09 -7.29
N VAL A 271 56.89 34.55 -8.36
CA VAL A 271 57.63 33.68 -9.30
C VAL A 271 58.84 34.41 -9.90
N SER A 272 58.77 35.74 -10.12
CA SER A 272 59.87 36.58 -10.61
C SER A 272 61.05 36.71 -9.64
N GLU A 273 60.79 36.47 -8.34
CA GLU A 273 61.80 36.55 -7.30
C GLU A 273 62.76 35.33 -7.26
N VAL A 274 62.49 34.31 -8.08
CA VAL A 274 63.40 33.15 -8.23
C VAL A 274 64.48 33.51 -9.26
N GLN A 275 65.49 34.29 -8.79
CA GLN A 275 66.59 34.78 -9.61
C GLN A 275 67.76 33.77 -9.64
N ILE A 276 68.37 33.62 -10.81
CA ILE A 276 69.52 32.76 -11.06
C ILE A 276 70.76 33.33 -10.40
N THR A 277 70.97 34.66 -10.56
CA THR A 277 72.14 35.36 -10.00
C THR A 277 71.69 36.37 -8.94
N VAL A 278 72.26 36.22 -7.76
CA VAL A 278 71.85 37.04 -6.60
C VAL A 278 73.11 37.73 -6.05
N LYS A 279 73.00 39.03 -5.78
CA LYS A 279 74.10 39.79 -5.15
C LYS A 279 74.04 39.70 -3.65
N CYS A 280 75.11 39.18 -3.02
CA CYS A 280 75.22 39.00 -1.59
C CYS A 280 76.20 39.99 -1.00
N SER A 281 75.84 40.72 0.00
CA SER A 281 76.75 41.61 0.79
C SER A 281 76.75 41.08 2.21
N VAL A 282 77.94 40.66 2.67
CA VAL A 282 78.16 40.15 4.01
C VAL A 282 79.34 40.89 4.67
N ASP A 283 79.19 41.26 5.91
CA ASP A 283 80.16 42.03 6.63
C ASP A 283 81.15 41.09 7.31
N ILE A 284 81.99 40.44 6.49
CA ILE A 284 83.04 39.47 6.89
C ILE A 284 84.40 39.85 6.21
N GLN A 285 84.53 41.10 5.88
CA GLN A 285 85.71 41.60 5.16
C GLN A 285 87.04 41.33 5.91
N ASP A 286 87.04 41.42 7.23
CA ASP A 286 88.21 41.19 8.06
C ASP A 286 88.66 39.71 8.03
N MET A 287 87.80 38.76 7.79
CA MET A 287 88.11 37.32 7.76
C MET A 287 88.33 36.78 6.35
N THR A 288 87.78 37.37 5.32
CA THR A 288 87.81 36.84 3.96
C THR A 288 88.41 37.76 2.92
N GLY A 289 88.64 39.07 3.28
CA GLY A 289 89.12 40.12 2.33
C GLY A 289 88.07 40.58 1.32
N TYR A 290 86.82 40.10 1.36
CA TYR A 290 85.82 40.44 0.41
C TYR A 290 84.51 40.83 1.12
N LYS A 291 83.82 41.84 0.59
CA LYS A 291 82.51 42.31 1.13
C LYS A 291 81.31 41.91 0.22
N HIS A 292 81.53 41.87 -1.10
CA HIS A 292 80.51 41.63 -2.07
C HIS A 292 80.72 40.33 -2.84
N PHE A 293 79.67 39.59 -3.02
CA PHE A 293 79.72 38.30 -3.70
C PHE A 293 78.63 38.26 -4.78
N SER A 294 78.94 37.72 -5.96
CA SER A 294 77.96 37.32 -6.93
C SER A 294 77.70 35.85 -6.82
N CYS A 295 76.51 35.52 -6.42
CA CYS A 295 76.10 34.15 -6.15
C CYS A 295 75.21 33.62 -7.27
N ASN A 296 75.46 32.38 -7.67
CA ASN A 296 74.62 31.66 -8.61
C ASN A 296 73.82 30.59 -7.81
N HIS A 297 72.53 30.71 -7.91
CA HIS A 297 71.67 29.71 -7.31
C HIS A 297 71.51 28.52 -8.27
N THR A 298 72.07 27.37 -7.93
CA THR A 298 72.27 26.21 -8.83
C THR A 298 70.94 25.64 -9.35
N MET A 299 69.90 25.66 -8.48
CA MET A 299 68.59 25.08 -8.79
C MET A 299 67.56 26.10 -9.27
N ALA A 300 67.90 27.40 -9.31
CA ALA A 300 66.97 28.46 -9.65
C ALA A 300 66.28 28.25 -10.99
N HIS A 301 67.01 27.84 -12.03
CA HIS A 301 66.48 27.59 -13.36
C HIS A 301 65.44 26.47 -13.36
N LEU A 302 65.69 25.38 -12.58
CA LEU A 302 64.77 24.27 -12.47
C LEU A 302 63.56 24.68 -11.62
N PHE A 303 63.76 25.35 -10.48
CA PHE A 303 62.65 25.80 -9.63
C PHE A 303 61.79 26.84 -10.32
N SER A 304 62.33 27.75 -11.14
CA SER A 304 61.57 28.67 -11.98
C SER A 304 60.68 27.91 -12.98
N LYS A 305 61.22 26.90 -13.71
CA LYS A 305 60.42 26.08 -14.63
C LYS A 305 59.37 25.27 -13.92
N LEU A 306 59.72 24.71 -12.74
CA LEU A 306 58.80 23.95 -11.93
C LEU A 306 57.65 24.85 -11.38
N SER A 307 57.98 26.11 -11.03
CA SER A 307 57.02 27.09 -10.56
C SER A 307 56.00 27.46 -11.69
N TYR A 308 56.49 27.70 -12.92
CA TYR A 308 55.55 27.94 -14.05
C TYR A 308 54.69 26.71 -14.35
N CYS A 309 55.26 25.50 -14.33
CA CYS A 309 54.49 24.26 -14.47
C CYS A 309 53.44 24.13 -13.41
N TYR A 310 53.76 24.39 -12.14
CA TYR A 310 52.82 24.38 -11.03
C TYR A 310 51.72 25.41 -11.22
N LEU A 311 52.04 26.64 -11.64
CA LEU A 311 51.07 27.71 -11.94
C LEU A 311 50.10 27.31 -13.04
N CYS A 312 50.56 26.64 -14.08
CA CYS A 312 49.68 26.11 -15.12
C CYS A 312 48.66 25.09 -14.55
N PHE A 313 49.11 24.15 -13.70
CA PHE A 313 48.21 23.18 -13.06
C PHE A 313 47.24 23.86 -12.09
N VAL A 314 47.68 24.85 -11.32
CA VAL A 314 46.81 25.65 -10.44
C VAL A 314 45.77 26.42 -11.26
N ALA A 315 46.16 26.98 -12.41
CA ALA A 315 45.22 27.66 -13.29
C ALA A 315 44.15 26.71 -13.85
N VAL A 316 44.52 25.52 -14.34
CA VAL A 316 43.58 24.48 -14.79
C VAL A 316 42.69 24.05 -13.64
N TYR A 317 43.22 23.82 -12.45
CA TYR A 317 42.42 23.53 -11.25
C TYR A 317 41.40 24.63 -10.94
N GLY A 318 41.84 25.88 -11.03
CA GLY A 318 40.97 27.04 -10.81
C GLY A 318 39.86 27.18 -11.85
N PHE A 319 40.15 26.97 -13.11
CA PHE A 319 39.12 26.96 -14.16
C PHE A 319 38.05 25.88 -13.94
N THR A 320 38.46 24.70 -13.49
CA THR A 320 37.47 23.63 -13.14
C THR A 320 36.66 24.03 -11.93
N CYS A 321 37.24 24.66 -10.92
CA CYS A 321 36.50 25.19 -9.76
C CYS A 321 35.51 26.31 -10.14
N LEU A 322 35.89 27.22 -11.06
CA LEU A 322 34.99 28.25 -11.58
C LEU A 322 33.84 27.64 -12.40
N TYR A 323 34.14 26.62 -13.21
CA TYR A 323 33.10 25.86 -13.93
C TYR A 323 32.12 25.20 -12.95
N THR A 324 32.61 24.57 -11.87
CA THR A 324 31.77 23.97 -10.83
C THR A 324 30.88 25.02 -10.15
N SER A 325 31.45 26.22 -9.87
CA SER A 325 30.69 27.34 -9.31
C SER A 325 29.60 27.83 -10.27
N TYR A 326 29.93 27.99 -11.56
CA TYR A 326 28.94 28.33 -12.58
C TYR A 326 27.82 27.32 -12.63
N TRP A 327 28.13 26.03 -12.69
CA TRP A 327 27.13 24.95 -12.68
C TRP A 327 26.23 25.00 -11.45
N LEU A 328 26.80 25.29 -10.29
CA LEU A 328 26.11 25.31 -8.98
C LEU A 328 25.14 26.49 -8.85
N PHE A 329 25.50 27.66 -9.40
CA PHE A 329 24.69 28.87 -9.28
C PHE A 329 23.71 29.06 -10.45
N TYR A 330 24.02 28.51 -11.61
CA TYR A 330 23.20 28.72 -12.81
C TYR A 330 22.06 27.69 -12.91
N ARG A 331 22.23 26.46 -12.40
CA ARG A 331 21.19 25.43 -12.40
C ARG A 331 20.39 25.46 -11.11
N SER A 332 19.06 25.17 -11.23
CA SER A 332 18.17 24.95 -10.07
C SER A 332 18.40 23.55 -9.49
N LEU A 333 19.41 23.40 -8.63
CA LEU A 333 19.81 22.11 -8.06
C LEU A 333 18.97 21.67 -6.87
N LYS A 334 18.09 22.55 -6.37
CA LYS A 334 17.17 22.25 -5.27
C LYS A 334 15.87 21.58 -5.74
N GLU A 335 15.66 21.48 -7.05
CA GLU A 335 14.51 20.81 -7.65
C GLU A 335 15.00 19.88 -8.74
N TYR A 336 14.47 18.65 -8.75
CA TYR A 336 14.79 17.65 -9.78
C TYR A 336 13.49 17.13 -10.36
N SER A 337 13.29 17.32 -11.66
CA SER A 337 12.12 16.83 -12.38
C SER A 337 12.43 15.52 -13.10
N PHE A 338 11.56 14.54 -12.91
CA PHE A 338 11.59 13.27 -13.63
C PHE A 338 10.82 13.30 -14.95
N GLU A 339 10.51 14.48 -15.51
CA GLU A 339 9.70 14.62 -16.72
C GLU A 339 10.24 13.79 -17.89
N TYR A 340 11.56 13.78 -18.09
CA TYR A 340 12.19 12.94 -19.12
C TYR A 340 11.98 11.45 -18.87
N VAL A 341 12.10 11.02 -17.61
CA VAL A 341 11.88 9.61 -17.23
C VAL A 341 10.42 9.23 -17.40
N ARG A 342 9.48 10.09 -17.01
CA ARG A 342 8.04 9.89 -17.23
C ARG A 342 7.70 9.70 -18.71
N GLN A 343 8.23 10.58 -19.58
CA GLN A 343 8.01 10.49 -21.03
C GLN A 343 8.61 9.22 -21.66
N GLU A 344 9.79 8.81 -21.21
CA GLU A 344 10.47 7.63 -21.74
C GLU A 344 9.86 6.31 -21.22
N THR A 345 9.45 6.28 -19.94
CA THR A 345 8.96 5.06 -19.29
C THR A 345 7.43 4.93 -19.28
N GLY A 346 6.68 5.99 -19.61
CA GLY A 346 5.22 6.00 -19.51
C GLY A 346 4.67 5.90 -18.09
N ILE A 347 5.52 6.07 -17.07
CA ILE A 347 5.12 6.05 -15.67
C ILE A 347 4.89 7.50 -15.21
N ASP A 348 3.66 7.99 -15.34
CA ASP A 348 3.33 9.40 -15.12
C ASP A 348 3.30 9.82 -13.65
N ASP A 349 3.22 8.88 -12.72
CA ASP A 349 3.04 9.13 -11.29
C ASP A 349 4.34 9.35 -10.50
N ILE A 350 5.51 9.32 -11.16
CA ILE A 350 6.80 9.57 -10.51
C ILE A 350 6.82 11.03 -10.01
N PRO A 351 6.90 11.28 -8.69
CA PRO A 351 6.90 12.62 -8.16
C PRO A 351 8.26 13.31 -8.32
N ASP A 352 8.25 14.61 -8.58
CA ASP A 352 9.44 15.44 -8.52
C ASP A 352 9.96 15.52 -7.08
N VAL A 353 11.27 15.69 -6.93
CA VAL A 353 11.94 15.70 -5.62
C VAL A 353 12.68 17.01 -5.37
N LYS A 354 12.92 17.33 -4.09
CA LYS A 354 13.43 18.62 -3.65
C LYS A 354 14.65 18.53 -2.73
N ASN A 355 15.32 19.67 -2.52
CA ASN A 355 16.38 19.87 -1.56
C ASN A 355 17.58 18.92 -1.71
N ASP A 356 18.09 18.36 -0.62
CA ASP A 356 19.25 17.46 -0.62
C ASP A 356 19.06 16.24 -1.51
N PHE A 357 17.81 15.75 -1.63
CA PHE A 357 17.52 14.60 -2.48
C PHE A 357 17.65 14.93 -3.96
N ALA A 358 17.11 16.08 -4.38
CA ALA A 358 17.26 16.60 -5.74
C ALA A 358 18.75 16.82 -6.08
N PHE A 359 19.49 17.42 -5.15
CA PHE A 359 20.92 17.66 -5.32
C PHE A 359 21.72 16.36 -5.54
N MET A 360 21.43 15.31 -4.77
CA MET A 360 22.10 14.02 -4.94
C MET A 360 21.81 13.39 -6.30
N LEU A 361 20.58 13.49 -6.80
CA LEU A 361 20.23 12.99 -8.13
C LEU A 361 20.93 13.76 -9.25
N HIS A 362 21.02 15.11 -9.15
CA HIS A 362 21.81 15.88 -10.09
C HIS A 362 23.28 15.51 -10.12
N MET A 363 23.84 15.13 -8.97
CA MET A 363 25.23 14.66 -8.88
C MET A 363 25.41 13.29 -9.53
N ILE A 364 24.44 12.38 -9.35
CA ILE A 364 24.45 11.04 -9.99
C ILE A 364 24.35 11.16 -11.48
N ASP A 365 23.50 12.03 -12.01
CA ASP A 365 23.32 12.23 -13.46
C ASP A 365 24.61 12.70 -14.14
N GLN A 366 25.53 13.32 -13.41
CA GLN A 366 26.86 13.65 -13.93
C GLN A 366 27.79 12.44 -14.05
N TYR A 367 27.44 11.34 -13.37
CA TYR A 367 28.18 10.08 -13.46
C TYR A 367 27.53 9.15 -14.49
N ASP A 368 26.25 8.76 -14.26
CA ASP A 368 25.46 7.92 -15.17
C ASP A 368 23.96 8.13 -14.90
N PRO A 369 23.20 8.68 -15.86
CA PRO A 369 21.77 8.90 -15.73
C PRO A 369 20.93 7.60 -15.56
N LEU A 370 21.51 6.43 -15.84
CA LEU A 370 20.82 5.15 -15.66
C LEU A 370 20.47 4.86 -14.20
N TYR A 371 21.30 5.35 -13.27
CA TYR A 371 21.02 5.19 -11.83
C TYR A 371 19.77 5.95 -11.41
N SER A 372 19.60 7.20 -11.85
CA SER A 372 18.40 8.00 -11.54
C SER A 372 17.14 7.41 -12.17
N LYS A 373 17.22 6.90 -13.40
CA LYS A 373 16.10 6.21 -14.07
C LYS A 373 15.66 4.95 -13.33
N ARG A 374 16.59 4.10 -12.96
CA ARG A 374 16.28 2.87 -12.20
C ARG A 374 15.74 3.18 -10.81
N PHE A 375 16.27 4.22 -10.18
CA PHE A 375 15.80 4.67 -8.89
C PHE A 375 14.36 5.23 -8.95
N ALA A 376 14.01 5.94 -10.02
CA ALA A 376 12.70 6.54 -10.22
C ALA A 376 11.54 5.52 -10.15
N VAL A 377 11.77 4.28 -10.56
CA VAL A 377 10.79 3.18 -10.48
C VAL A 377 10.30 2.97 -9.03
N PHE A 378 11.19 3.15 -8.04
CA PHE A 378 10.85 2.99 -6.62
C PHE A 378 10.16 4.22 -6.01
N LEU A 379 10.01 5.32 -6.74
CA LEU A 379 9.24 6.49 -6.33
C LEU A 379 7.78 6.43 -6.83
N SER A 380 7.48 5.56 -7.80
CA SER A 380 6.16 5.40 -8.39
C SER A 380 5.25 4.53 -7.52
N GLU A 381 4.05 5.04 -7.20
CA GLU A 381 3.01 4.28 -6.51
C GLU A 381 2.39 3.20 -7.41
N VAL A 382 2.28 3.48 -8.71
CA VAL A 382 1.79 2.51 -9.70
C VAL A 382 2.73 1.30 -9.76
N SER A 383 4.04 1.54 -9.80
CA SER A 383 5.05 0.48 -9.77
C SER A 383 5.00 -0.34 -8.47
N GLU A 384 4.82 0.32 -7.32
CA GLU A 384 4.66 -0.35 -6.03
C GLU A 384 3.41 -1.24 -6.00
N ASN A 385 2.28 -0.73 -6.49
CA ASN A 385 1.03 -1.48 -6.53
C ASN A 385 1.10 -2.67 -7.48
N LYS A 386 1.78 -2.52 -8.62
CA LYS A 386 2.04 -3.61 -9.57
C LYS A 386 2.90 -4.73 -8.93
N LEU A 387 3.93 -4.35 -8.17
CA LEU A 387 4.73 -5.31 -7.41
C LEU A 387 3.90 -6.03 -6.34
N LYS A 388 3.06 -5.29 -5.60
CA LYS A 388 2.15 -5.89 -4.60
C LYS A 388 1.21 -6.90 -5.23
N GLN A 389 0.67 -6.57 -6.41
CA GLN A 389 -0.22 -7.46 -7.17
C GLN A 389 0.50 -8.73 -7.62
N LEU A 390 1.71 -8.61 -8.14
CA LEU A 390 2.52 -9.77 -8.52
C LEU A 390 2.84 -10.67 -7.33
N ASN A 391 3.26 -10.10 -6.21
CA ASN A 391 3.52 -10.86 -4.99
C ASN A 391 2.26 -11.59 -4.49
N LEU A 392 1.10 -10.93 -4.60
CA LEU A 392 -0.18 -11.50 -4.23
C LEU A 392 -0.55 -12.68 -5.15
N ASN A 393 -0.34 -12.54 -6.46
CA ASN A 393 -0.60 -13.60 -7.43
C ASN A 393 0.33 -14.82 -7.22
N HIS A 394 1.57 -14.60 -6.82
CA HIS A 394 2.49 -15.68 -6.45
C HIS A 394 2.11 -16.38 -5.15
N GLU A 395 1.56 -15.65 -4.19
CA GLU A 395 1.09 -16.24 -2.93
C GLU A 395 -0.18 -17.06 -3.13
N TRP A 396 -1.08 -16.61 -4.01
CA TRP A 396 -2.39 -17.18 -4.27
C TRP A 396 -2.45 -17.79 -5.67
N THR A 397 -1.84 -18.99 -5.82
CA THR A 397 -1.89 -19.74 -7.09
C THR A 397 -3.30 -20.32 -7.32
N PRO A 398 -3.70 -20.58 -8.59
CA PRO A 398 -5.01 -21.14 -8.90
C PRO A 398 -5.28 -22.48 -8.19
N GLU A 399 -4.26 -23.33 -8.03
CA GLU A 399 -4.37 -24.63 -7.33
C GLU A 399 -4.71 -24.41 -5.84
N LYS A 400 -4.05 -23.45 -5.20
CA LYS A 400 -4.28 -23.08 -3.80
C LYS A 400 -5.68 -22.48 -3.60
N LEU A 401 -6.17 -21.71 -4.57
CA LEU A 401 -7.52 -21.18 -4.55
C LEU A 401 -8.57 -22.28 -4.71
N ARG A 402 -8.36 -23.25 -5.62
CA ARG A 402 -9.25 -24.41 -5.79
C ARG A 402 -9.36 -25.27 -4.53
N GLN A 403 -8.26 -25.44 -3.80
CA GLN A 403 -8.27 -26.17 -2.51
C GLN A 403 -9.10 -25.49 -1.42
N ARG A 404 -9.40 -24.19 -1.55
CA ARG A 404 -10.19 -23.40 -0.60
C ARG A 404 -11.65 -23.21 -1.00
N LEU A 405 -12.07 -23.83 -2.11
CA LEU A 405 -13.49 -23.84 -2.49
C LEU A 405 -14.30 -24.62 -1.48
N LEU A 406 -15.36 -24.01 -0.99
CA LEU A 406 -16.33 -24.62 -0.07
C LEU A 406 -17.72 -24.55 -0.69
N THR A 407 -18.58 -25.48 -0.32
CA THR A 407 -19.99 -25.43 -0.73
C THR A 407 -20.77 -24.58 0.29
N ASN A 408 -21.47 -23.54 -0.16
CA ASN A 408 -22.28 -22.69 0.70
C ASN A 408 -23.68 -23.31 0.96
N HIS A 409 -24.52 -22.60 1.74
CA HIS A 409 -25.87 -23.07 2.10
C HIS A 409 -26.82 -23.27 0.90
N ASN A 410 -26.47 -22.73 -0.26
CA ASN A 410 -27.24 -22.83 -1.49
C ASN A 410 -26.65 -23.84 -2.48
N ASP A 411 -25.79 -24.75 -2.01
CA ASP A 411 -25.06 -25.76 -2.77
C ASP A 411 -24.18 -25.14 -3.90
N ARG A 412 -23.72 -23.89 -3.73
CA ARG A 412 -22.82 -23.20 -4.66
C ARG A 412 -21.39 -23.29 -4.20
N LEU A 413 -20.46 -23.43 -5.13
CA LEU A 413 -19.02 -23.38 -4.87
C LEU A 413 -18.63 -21.91 -4.54
N GLU A 414 -18.24 -21.70 -3.30
CA GLU A 414 -17.86 -20.39 -2.73
C GLU A 414 -16.37 -20.33 -2.44
N LEU A 415 -15.75 -19.22 -2.84
CA LEU A 415 -14.41 -18.83 -2.43
C LEU A 415 -14.50 -17.65 -1.47
N GLN A 416 -14.01 -17.84 -0.25
CA GLN A 416 -13.91 -16.77 0.74
C GLN A 416 -12.46 -16.29 0.86
N LEU A 417 -12.25 -14.99 0.69
CA LEU A 417 -10.97 -14.31 0.87
C LEU A 417 -11.09 -13.24 1.95
N PHE A 418 -10.14 -13.22 2.87
CA PHE A 418 -10.19 -12.42 4.08
C PHE A 418 -8.85 -11.71 4.34
N MET A 419 -8.90 -10.41 4.69
CA MET A 419 -7.75 -9.58 5.09
C MET A 419 -6.57 -9.60 4.10
N LEU A 420 -6.85 -9.54 2.80
CA LEU A 420 -5.81 -9.42 1.78
C LEU A 420 -5.48 -7.95 1.49
N SER A 421 -4.26 -7.70 1.01
CA SER A 421 -3.84 -6.36 0.57
C SER A 421 -4.45 -5.92 -0.76
N GLY A 422 -5.05 -6.86 -1.50
CA GLY A 422 -5.70 -6.66 -2.80
C GLY A 422 -6.35 -7.94 -3.29
N LEU A 423 -6.91 -7.93 -4.48
CA LEU A 423 -7.52 -9.09 -5.12
C LEU A 423 -6.50 -9.79 -6.02
N PRO A 424 -6.16 -11.08 -5.82
CA PRO A 424 -5.27 -11.81 -6.73
C PRO A 424 -5.92 -12.01 -8.10
N ASP A 425 -5.21 -11.75 -9.19
CA ASP A 425 -5.72 -11.93 -10.56
C ASP A 425 -5.94 -13.40 -10.90
N THR A 426 -5.23 -14.30 -10.23
CA THR A 426 -5.35 -15.75 -10.34
C THR A 426 -6.75 -16.31 -10.00
N ILE A 427 -7.59 -15.51 -9.31
CA ILE A 427 -8.98 -15.86 -9.04
C ILE A 427 -9.76 -16.08 -10.34
N PHE A 428 -9.47 -15.25 -11.35
CA PHE A 428 -10.20 -15.29 -12.63
C PHE A 428 -9.89 -16.56 -13.45
N GLU A 429 -8.88 -17.33 -13.05
CA GLU A 429 -8.57 -18.65 -13.64
C GLU A 429 -9.37 -19.79 -13.01
N VAL A 430 -10.13 -19.54 -11.92
CA VAL A 430 -10.97 -20.52 -11.23
C VAL A 430 -12.37 -20.48 -11.82
N THR A 431 -12.55 -21.03 -12.99
CA THR A 431 -13.80 -20.96 -13.79
C THR A 431 -15.00 -21.69 -13.16
N GLU A 432 -14.76 -22.56 -12.20
CA GLU A 432 -15.79 -23.32 -11.45
C GLU A 432 -16.49 -22.46 -10.39
N LEU A 433 -15.96 -21.26 -10.10
CA LEU A 433 -16.43 -20.40 -9.02
C LEU A 433 -17.85 -19.86 -9.29
N GLN A 434 -18.75 -20.08 -8.32
CA GLN A 434 -20.14 -19.63 -8.39
C GLN A 434 -20.45 -18.50 -7.40
N SER A 435 -19.77 -18.45 -6.27
CA SER A 435 -19.92 -17.42 -5.22
C SER A 435 -18.53 -16.90 -4.81
N LEU A 436 -18.37 -15.59 -4.88
CA LEU A 436 -17.14 -14.91 -4.44
C LEU A 436 -17.43 -14.05 -3.21
N LYS A 437 -16.77 -14.36 -2.09
CA LYS A 437 -16.91 -13.63 -0.84
C LYS A 437 -15.61 -12.94 -0.45
N LEU A 438 -15.65 -11.62 -0.38
CA LEU A 438 -14.51 -10.75 -0.07
C LEU A 438 -14.76 -10.02 1.25
N GLU A 439 -13.84 -10.14 2.22
CA GLU A 439 -13.97 -9.52 3.54
C GLU A 439 -12.70 -8.75 3.92
N ILE A 440 -12.87 -7.49 4.27
CA ILE A 440 -11.80 -6.61 4.78
C ILE A 440 -10.61 -6.56 3.80
N ILE A 441 -10.88 -6.30 2.52
CA ILE A 441 -9.87 -6.15 1.49
C ILE A 441 -9.87 -4.70 1.02
N ASN A 442 -8.72 -4.04 1.16
CA ASN A 442 -8.54 -2.67 0.72
C ASN A 442 -8.26 -2.61 -0.80
N ASN A 443 -8.80 -1.59 -1.47
CA ASN A 443 -8.55 -1.30 -2.89
C ASN A 443 -8.82 -2.48 -3.84
N VAL A 444 -9.98 -3.12 -3.72
CA VAL A 444 -10.41 -4.16 -4.64
C VAL A 444 -10.73 -3.54 -6.00
N THR A 445 -9.96 -3.90 -7.02
CA THR A 445 -10.27 -3.56 -8.41
C THR A 445 -10.76 -4.82 -9.12
N ILE A 446 -11.96 -4.78 -9.69
CA ILE A 446 -12.48 -5.88 -10.52
C ILE A 446 -12.16 -5.54 -11.98
N PRO A 447 -11.20 -6.25 -12.61
CA PRO A 447 -10.80 -6.03 -13.99
C PRO A 447 -11.79 -6.68 -14.97
N ALA A 448 -11.57 -6.46 -16.27
CA ALA A 448 -12.35 -7.08 -17.33
C ALA A 448 -12.28 -8.62 -17.32
N SER A 449 -11.19 -9.19 -16.80
CA SER A 449 -10.96 -10.65 -16.70
C SER A 449 -11.98 -11.39 -15.82
N ILE A 450 -12.81 -10.70 -15.03
CA ILE A 450 -13.94 -11.33 -14.32
C ILE A 450 -14.89 -12.04 -15.30
N ALA A 451 -14.93 -11.64 -16.57
CA ALA A 451 -15.72 -12.29 -17.61
C ALA A 451 -15.32 -13.77 -17.85
N GLN A 452 -14.14 -14.19 -17.40
CA GLN A 452 -13.73 -15.60 -17.43
C GLN A 452 -14.50 -16.49 -16.43
N LEU A 453 -15.07 -15.87 -15.37
CA LEU A 453 -15.87 -16.58 -14.38
C LEU A 453 -17.34 -16.74 -14.86
N GLU A 454 -17.53 -17.53 -15.90
CA GLU A 454 -18.86 -17.70 -16.54
C GLU A 454 -19.95 -18.19 -15.59
N ASN A 455 -19.58 -18.91 -14.52
CA ASN A 455 -20.48 -19.50 -13.55
C ASN A 455 -20.75 -18.58 -12.34
N LEU A 456 -20.16 -17.39 -12.27
CA LEU A 456 -20.31 -16.49 -11.13
C LEU A 456 -21.73 -15.94 -11.05
N GLN A 457 -22.45 -16.25 -9.96
CA GLN A 457 -23.82 -15.81 -9.70
C GLN A 457 -23.95 -14.99 -8.42
N GLU A 458 -23.05 -15.15 -7.48
CA GLU A 458 -23.10 -14.50 -6.17
C GLU A 458 -21.82 -13.74 -5.88
N LEU A 459 -21.98 -12.49 -5.43
CA LEU A 459 -20.87 -11.63 -4.99
C LEU A 459 -21.19 -11.08 -3.60
N SER A 460 -20.31 -11.32 -2.64
CA SER A 460 -20.44 -10.85 -1.26
C SER A 460 -19.27 -9.96 -0.88
N LEU A 461 -19.54 -8.71 -0.55
CA LEU A 461 -18.57 -7.67 -0.25
C LEU A 461 -18.76 -7.17 1.19
N TYR A 462 -17.80 -7.46 2.07
CA TYR A 462 -17.85 -7.02 3.46
C TYR A 462 -16.68 -6.08 3.76
N GLN A 463 -16.97 -4.80 3.97
CA GLN A 463 -15.97 -3.76 4.26
C GLN A 463 -14.85 -3.70 3.19
N CYS A 464 -15.25 -3.64 1.92
CA CYS A 464 -14.34 -3.57 0.77
C CYS A 464 -14.61 -2.31 -0.04
N CYS A 465 -13.55 -1.50 -0.28
CA CYS A 465 -13.61 -0.40 -1.25
C CYS A 465 -13.46 -0.95 -2.66
N LEU A 466 -14.55 -1.01 -3.41
CA LEU A 466 -14.60 -1.64 -4.73
C LEU A 466 -14.54 -0.63 -5.86
N LYS A 467 -13.64 -0.84 -6.79
CA LYS A 467 -13.60 -0.18 -8.11
C LYS A 467 -13.86 -1.22 -9.18
N ILE A 468 -14.82 -0.96 -10.07
CA ILE A 468 -15.19 -1.88 -11.16
C ILE A 468 -14.84 -1.25 -12.50
N HIS A 469 -14.18 -2.02 -13.35
CA HIS A 469 -13.91 -1.61 -14.72
C HIS A 469 -15.23 -1.59 -15.53
N THR A 470 -15.39 -0.69 -16.49
CA THR A 470 -16.61 -0.52 -17.28
C THR A 470 -17.06 -1.81 -18.01
N THR A 471 -16.10 -2.56 -18.55
CA THR A 471 -16.36 -3.86 -19.19
C THR A 471 -16.81 -4.93 -18.20
N ALA A 472 -16.24 -4.95 -16.98
CA ALA A 472 -16.66 -5.85 -15.92
C ALA A 472 -18.11 -5.59 -15.48
N THR A 473 -18.54 -4.33 -15.48
CA THR A 473 -19.94 -3.98 -15.18
C THR A 473 -20.92 -4.63 -16.14
N SER A 474 -20.59 -4.71 -17.44
CA SER A 474 -21.43 -5.35 -18.44
C SER A 474 -21.61 -6.85 -18.18
N PHE A 475 -20.55 -7.55 -17.82
CA PHE A 475 -20.59 -8.96 -17.44
C PHE A 475 -21.41 -9.18 -16.17
N LEU A 476 -21.16 -8.41 -15.11
CA LEU A 476 -21.89 -8.52 -13.84
C LEU A 476 -23.38 -8.25 -14.02
N LYS A 477 -23.74 -7.31 -14.89
CA LYS A 477 -25.13 -7.01 -15.23
C LYS A 477 -25.89 -8.20 -15.79
N GLU A 478 -25.24 -9.06 -16.54
CA GLU A 478 -25.86 -10.22 -17.16
C GLU A 478 -25.88 -11.46 -16.27
N LYS A 479 -24.83 -11.71 -15.51
CA LYS A 479 -24.60 -12.97 -14.79
C LYS A 479 -24.93 -12.91 -13.30
N LEU A 480 -24.78 -11.76 -12.65
CA LEU A 480 -24.92 -11.67 -11.19
C LEU A 480 -26.38 -11.72 -10.79
N LYS A 481 -26.74 -12.67 -9.92
CA LYS A 481 -28.08 -12.87 -9.37
C LYS A 481 -28.18 -12.46 -7.91
N VAL A 482 -27.13 -12.64 -7.12
CA VAL A 482 -27.12 -12.36 -5.69
C VAL A 482 -25.98 -11.41 -5.36
N LEU A 483 -26.32 -10.31 -4.70
CA LEU A 483 -25.34 -9.34 -4.23
C LEU A 483 -25.51 -9.09 -2.73
N ARG A 484 -24.43 -9.28 -1.96
CA ARG A 484 -24.38 -8.93 -0.53
C ARG A 484 -23.34 -7.86 -0.32
N VAL A 485 -23.73 -6.73 0.24
CA VAL A 485 -22.79 -5.61 0.50
C VAL A 485 -22.93 -5.17 1.95
N LYS A 486 -21.80 -5.20 2.67
CA LYS A 486 -21.68 -4.52 3.96
C LYS A 486 -20.74 -3.33 3.77
N PHE A 487 -21.25 -2.15 4.06
CA PHE A 487 -20.50 -0.89 3.98
C PHE A 487 -20.44 -0.23 5.36
N ASP A 488 -19.34 0.47 5.60
CA ASP A 488 -19.23 1.40 6.70
C ASP A 488 -19.71 2.76 6.20
N ASP A 489 -20.28 3.59 7.04
CA ASP A 489 -20.73 4.99 6.88
C ASP A 489 -20.67 5.68 5.49
N SER A 490 -20.80 4.95 4.40
CA SER A 490 -20.86 5.55 3.09
C SER A 490 -22.24 6.14 2.82
N ARG A 491 -22.31 7.44 2.62
CA ARG A 491 -23.55 8.20 2.38
C ARG A 491 -24.24 7.85 1.05
N GLU A 492 -23.58 7.08 0.19
CA GLU A 492 -24.10 6.72 -1.14
C GLU A 492 -23.75 5.27 -1.48
N LEU A 493 -24.72 4.53 -1.99
CA LEU A 493 -24.47 3.22 -2.58
C LEU A 493 -23.66 3.38 -3.87
N PRO A 494 -22.74 2.46 -4.18
CA PRO A 494 -21.96 2.54 -5.39
C PRO A 494 -22.82 2.59 -6.65
N HIS A 495 -22.55 3.53 -7.56
CA HIS A 495 -23.33 3.69 -8.80
C HIS A 495 -23.41 2.44 -9.67
N TRP A 496 -22.39 1.60 -9.66
CA TRP A 496 -22.38 0.37 -10.44
C TRP A 496 -23.48 -0.62 -10.03
N LEU A 497 -23.95 -0.58 -8.78
CA LEU A 497 -25.02 -1.44 -8.27
C LEU A 497 -26.32 -1.27 -9.07
N TYR A 498 -26.64 -0.06 -9.46
CA TYR A 498 -27.86 0.26 -10.19
C TYR A 498 -27.87 -0.24 -11.64
N HIS A 499 -26.71 -0.63 -12.15
CA HIS A 499 -26.59 -1.20 -13.49
C HIS A 499 -26.87 -2.72 -13.53
N LEU A 500 -27.00 -3.40 -12.39
CA LEU A 500 -27.19 -4.84 -12.29
C LEU A 500 -28.64 -5.25 -12.50
N ARG A 501 -29.15 -5.15 -13.72
CA ARG A 501 -30.58 -5.33 -14.03
C ARG A 501 -31.11 -6.74 -13.80
N ASN A 502 -30.24 -7.78 -13.84
CA ASN A 502 -30.64 -9.18 -13.66
C ASN A 502 -30.54 -9.66 -12.21
N LEU A 503 -30.29 -8.72 -11.28
CA LEU A 503 -30.15 -9.04 -9.86
C LEU A 503 -31.50 -9.51 -9.29
N GLU A 504 -31.49 -10.69 -8.67
CA GLU A 504 -32.67 -11.30 -8.04
C GLU A 504 -32.67 -11.07 -6.51
N GLU A 505 -31.54 -11.05 -5.87
CA GLU A 505 -31.41 -10.88 -4.42
C GLU A 505 -30.36 -9.82 -4.07
N LEU A 506 -30.76 -8.86 -3.24
CA LEU A 506 -29.91 -7.77 -2.76
C LEU A 506 -29.93 -7.72 -1.24
N TYR A 507 -28.75 -7.84 -0.62
CA TYR A 507 -28.56 -7.74 0.82
C TYR A 507 -27.64 -6.54 1.12
N LEU A 508 -28.17 -5.56 1.85
CA LEU A 508 -27.46 -4.35 2.22
C LEU A 508 -27.33 -4.27 3.74
N ILE A 509 -26.09 -4.17 4.23
CA ILE A 509 -25.76 -4.09 5.65
C ILE A 509 -24.93 -2.83 5.89
N GLY A 510 -25.40 -1.93 6.74
CA GLY A 510 -24.69 -0.68 7.06
C GLY A 510 -25.62 0.44 7.47
N SER A 511 -25.06 1.57 7.85
CA SER A 511 -25.83 2.75 8.23
C SER A 511 -26.41 3.44 7.00
N LEU A 512 -27.65 3.11 6.66
CA LEU A 512 -28.43 3.81 5.63
C LEU A 512 -29.27 4.91 6.31
N SER A 513 -28.63 5.90 6.91
CA SER A 513 -29.31 6.96 7.66
C SER A 513 -30.25 7.75 6.77
N PRO A 514 -31.53 7.89 7.15
CA PRO A 514 -32.53 8.66 6.41
C PRO A 514 -32.55 10.14 6.83
N ASP A 515 -31.47 10.69 7.39
CA ASP A 515 -31.51 12.09 7.78
C ASP A 515 -31.74 13.00 6.58
N ALA A 516 -32.95 13.29 6.48
CA ALA A 516 -33.79 14.45 6.14
C ALA A 516 -33.47 15.27 4.88
N SER A 517 -32.30 15.26 4.28
CA SER A 517 -32.06 16.17 3.14
C SER A 517 -31.55 15.55 1.84
N LYS A 518 -31.16 14.27 1.85
CA LYS A 518 -30.73 13.58 0.61
C LYS A 518 -31.09 12.09 0.66
N ASN A 519 -32.28 11.73 0.25
CA ASN A 519 -32.71 10.34 -0.04
C ASN A 519 -31.98 9.74 -1.27
N VAL A 520 -30.72 10.03 -1.44
CA VAL A 520 -29.99 9.77 -2.71
C VAL A 520 -29.61 8.31 -2.86
N GLY A 521 -29.42 7.57 -1.74
CA GLY A 521 -28.84 6.23 -1.80
C GLY A 521 -29.73 5.12 -2.37
N LEU A 522 -31.04 5.18 -2.18
CA LEU A 522 -31.96 4.08 -2.56
C LEU A 522 -32.87 4.40 -3.75
N GLU A 523 -32.88 5.62 -4.26
CA GLU A 523 -33.80 6.03 -5.36
C GLU A 523 -33.57 5.25 -6.65
N SER A 524 -32.37 4.79 -6.90
CA SER A 524 -32.02 4.06 -8.12
C SER A 524 -32.39 2.57 -8.09
N LEU A 525 -32.92 2.04 -6.97
CA LEU A 525 -33.43 0.65 -6.93
C LEU A 525 -34.50 0.39 -8.00
N ARG A 526 -35.16 1.42 -8.49
CA ARG A 526 -36.12 1.39 -9.58
C ARG A 526 -35.63 0.68 -10.85
N GLU A 527 -34.32 0.70 -11.08
CA GLU A 527 -33.68 0.06 -12.24
C GLU A 527 -33.59 -1.48 -12.11
N LEU A 528 -33.76 -2.02 -10.89
CA LEU A 528 -33.64 -3.45 -10.59
C LEU A 528 -34.96 -4.19 -10.80
N LYS A 529 -35.37 -4.36 -12.06
CA LYS A 529 -36.68 -4.91 -12.46
C LYS A 529 -36.90 -6.40 -12.11
N HIS A 530 -35.84 -7.15 -11.84
CA HIS A 530 -35.91 -8.59 -11.53
C HIS A 530 -35.70 -8.88 -10.03
N LEU A 531 -35.60 -7.84 -9.19
CA LEU A 531 -35.35 -8.00 -7.77
C LEU A 531 -36.55 -8.67 -7.06
N LYS A 532 -36.31 -9.87 -6.53
CA LYS A 532 -37.29 -10.67 -5.78
C LYS A 532 -37.11 -10.55 -4.28
N THR A 533 -35.84 -10.44 -3.83
CA THR A 533 -35.50 -10.40 -2.41
C THR A 533 -34.70 -9.14 -2.11
N LEU A 534 -35.14 -8.38 -1.13
CA LEU A 534 -34.41 -7.22 -0.60
C LEU A 534 -34.25 -7.38 0.91
N SER A 535 -33.01 -7.44 1.37
CA SER A 535 -32.67 -7.48 2.78
C SER A 535 -31.90 -6.22 3.17
N LEU A 536 -32.39 -5.50 4.17
CA LEU A 536 -31.85 -4.26 4.66
C LEU A 536 -31.52 -4.37 6.15
N LYS A 537 -30.24 -4.29 6.48
CA LYS A 537 -29.82 -4.23 7.88
C LYS A 537 -29.25 -2.85 8.18
N SER A 538 -30.03 -2.03 8.89
CA SER A 538 -29.70 -0.64 9.15
C SER A 538 -30.50 -0.09 10.35
N ASN A 539 -30.52 1.21 10.53
CA ASN A 539 -31.24 1.95 11.58
C ASN A 539 -32.33 2.86 11.00
N PHE A 540 -33.33 2.26 10.36
CA PHE A 540 -34.42 3.02 9.73
C PHE A 540 -35.43 3.53 10.75
N THR A 541 -35.85 4.79 10.61
CA THR A 541 -37.07 5.34 11.27
C THR A 541 -38.32 5.22 10.41
N LYS A 542 -38.15 5.11 9.09
CA LYS A 542 -39.23 4.91 8.09
C LYS A 542 -38.73 4.03 6.94
N ILE A 543 -39.62 3.28 6.33
CA ILE A 543 -39.31 2.55 5.10
C ILE A 543 -39.18 3.57 3.95
N PRO A 544 -38.00 3.59 3.24
CA PRO A 544 -37.80 4.50 2.12
C PRO A 544 -38.84 4.33 1.01
N GLN A 545 -39.30 5.44 0.40
CA GLN A 545 -40.29 5.42 -0.68
C GLN A 545 -39.79 4.64 -1.91
N SER A 546 -38.49 4.69 -2.19
CA SER A 546 -37.85 4.00 -3.31
C SER A 546 -37.98 2.47 -3.28
N ILE A 547 -38.23 1.87 -2.10
CA ILE A 547 -38.50 0.42 -1.99
C ILE A 547 -39.89 0.11 -2.58
N VAL A 548 -40.81 1.06 -2.51
CA VAL A 548 -42.15 0.90 -3.11
C VAL A 548 -42.11 0.85 -4.65
N ASP A 549 -41.08 1.47 -5.22
CA ASP A 549 -40.95 1.54 -6.68
C ASP A 549 -40.53 0.17 -7.29
N VAL A 550 -39.96 -0.74 -6.48
CA VAL A 550 -39.69 -2.14 -6.86
C VAL A 550 -40.74 -3.12 -6.36
N SER A 551 -41.81 -2.61 -5.75
CA SER A 551 -42.85 -3.43 -5.11
C SER A 551 -43.62 -4.35 -6.08
N SER A 552 -43.65 -4.06 -7.38
CA SER A 552 -44.32 -4.88 -8.38
C SER A 552 -43.73 -6.26 -8.58
N HIS A 553 -42.47 -6.44 -8.24
CA HIS A 553 -41.72 -7.69 -8.44
C HIS A 553 -41.18 -8.30 -7.13
N LEU A 554 -41.14 -7.49 -6.05
CA LEU A 554 -40.57 -7.89 -4.78
C LEU A 554 -41.46 -8.94 -4.09
N GLN A 555 -40.87 -10.08 -3.76
CA GLN A 555 -41.54 -11.18 -3.07
C GLN A 555 -41.13 -11.30 -1.60
N ARG A 556 -39.89 -10.96 -1.29
CA ARG A 556 -39.28 -11.11 0.05
C ARG A 556 -38.65 -9.79 0.49
N LEU A 557 -39.13 -9.26 1.61
CA LEU A 557 -38.56 -8.06 2.23
C LEU A 557 -38.14 -8.36 3.67
N TYR A 558 -36.85 -8.19 3.95
CA TYR A 558 -36.27 -8.38 5.26
C TYR A 558 -35.69 -7.07 5.77
N VAL A 559 -36.20 -6.55 6.87
CA VAL A 559 -35.73 -5.32 7.53
C VAL A 559 -35.24 -5.66 8.92
N TYR A 560 -33.94 -5.56 9.12
CA TYR A 560 -33.29 -5.72 10.41
C TYR A 560 -32.86 -4.35 10.93
N ASN A 561 -33.59 -3.84 11.92
CA ASN A 561 -33.27 -2.58 12.55
C ASN A 561 -32.43 -2.79 13.81
N ASP A 562 -31.62 -1.80 14.17
CA ASP A 562 -30.75 -1.86 15.35
C ASP A 562 -31.43 -1.29 16.60
N GLY A 563 -32.70 -1.74 16.87
CA GLY A 563 -33.52 -1.22 17.96
C GLY A 563 -34.12 0.16 17.72
N THR A 564 -33.88 0.76 16.56
CA THR A 564 -34.48 2.03 16.17
C THR A 564 -35.96 1.86 15.86
N LYS A 565 -36.83 2.71 16.44
CA LYS A 565 -38.27 2.63 16.26
C LYS A 565 -38.69 2.94 14.83
N LEU A 566 -39.27 1.96 14.16
CA LEU A 566 -39.82 2.09 12.81
C LEU A 566 -41.25 2.63 12.84
N VAL A 567 -41.42 3.90 12.49
CA VAL A 567 -42.71 4.61 12.72
C VAL A 567 -43.64 4.59 11.51
N MET A 568 -43.08 4.81 10.30
CA MET A 568 -43.92 4.98 9.09
C MET A 568 -43.86 3.75 8.19
N LEU A 569 -44.90 2.90 8.30
CA LEU A 569 -45.00 1.64 7.57
C LEU A 569 -46.10 1.66 6.47
N ASN A 570 -46.75 2.81 6.24
CA ASN A 570 -47.82 2.91 5.27
C ASN A 570 -47.43 2.54 3.83
N ASN A 571 -46.15 2.70 3.50
CA ASN A 571 -45.60 2.31 2.21
C ASN A 571 -45.72 0.80 1.93
N LEU A 572 -45.73 -0.06 2.97
CA LEU A 572 -45.90 -1.50 2.80
C LEU A 572 -47.25 -1.87 2.15
N LYS A 573 -48.32 -1.06 2.32
CA LYS A 573 -49.64 -1.33 1.72
C LYS A 573 -49.59 -1.50 0.19
N LYS A 574 -48.58 -0.93 -0.45
CA LYS A 574 -48.43 -0.98 -1.92
C LYS A 574 -47.71 -2.26 -2.39
N MET A 575 -47.12 -3.04 -1.46
CA MET A 575 -46.30 -4.21 -1.78
C MET A 575 -47.14 -5.50 -1.79
N VAL A 576 -48.19 -5.55 -2.56
CA VAL A 576 -49.17 -6.65 -2.54
C VAL A 576 -48.63 -8.01 -3.00
N ASN A 577 -47.48 -8.02 -3.66
CA ASN A 577 -46.85 -9.27 -4.13
C ASN A 577 -45.91 -9.93 -3.10
N LEU A 578 -45.75 -9.30 -1.92
CA LEU A 578 -44.90 -9.88 -0.87
C LEU A 578 -45.46 -11.22 -0.37
N THR A 579 -44.60 -12.24 -0.36
CA THR A 579 -44.85 -13.55 0.22
C THR A 579 -44.22 -13.70 1.58
N GLU A 580 -43.07 -13.03 1.81
CA GLU A 580 -42.34 -13.06 3.07
C GLU A 580 -42.01 -11.61 3.52
N LEU A 581 -42.30 -11.32 4.76
CA LEU A 581 -41.98 -10.05 5.41
C LEU A 581 -41.34 -10.30 6.78
N GLU A 582 -40.10 -9.80 6.95
CA GLU A 582 -39.43 -9.78 8.25
C GLU A 582 -39.20 -8.34 8.70
N LEU A 583 -39.65 -7.99 9.88
CA LEU A 583 -39.42 -6.72 10.56
C LEU A 583 -38.82 -7.03 11.92
N VAL A 584 -37.50 -7.16 11.96
CA VAL A 584 -36.76 -7.65 13.13
C VAL A 584 -36.08 -6.48 13.84
N HIS A 585 -36.17 -6.46 15.17
CA HIS A 585 -35.55 -5.44 16.03
C HIS A 585 -35.90 -3.98 15.64
N CYS A 586 -37.19 -3.79 15.27
CA CYS A 586 -37.73 -2.52 14.80
C CYS A 586 -38.44 -1.70 15.88
N ASP A 587 -38.39 -2.10 17.14
CA ASP A 587 -39.09 -1.53 18.30
C ASP A 587 -40.61 -1.33 18.06
N LEU A 588 -41.24 -2.32 17.43
CA LEU A 588 -42.67 -2.32 17.18
C LEU A 588 -43.42 -2.67 18.46
N GLU A 589 -44.38 -1.80 18.88
CA GLU A 589 -45.22 -2.05 20.04
C GLU A 589 -46.51 -2.81 19.68
N ARG A 590 -46.91 -2.80 18.38
CA ARG A 590 -48.13 -3.44 17.82
C ARG A 590 -47.83 -3.96 16.40
N ILE A 591 -48.66 -4.90 15.93
CA ILE A 591 -48.63 -5.35 14.52
C ILE A 591 -49.06 -4.20 13.60
N PRO A 592 -48.22 -3.78 12.62
CA PRO A 592 -48.54 -2.64 11.77
C PRO A 592 -49.75 -2.91 10.88
N HIS A 593 -50.68 -1.98 10.85
CA HIS A 593 -51.88 -2.11 10.01
C HIS A 593 -51.61 -2.28 8.51
N ALA A 594 -50.46 -1.81 8.03
CA ALA A 594 -50.03 -1.97 6.65
C ALA A 594 -49.87 -3.43 6.24
N VAL A 595 -49.54 -4.34 7.18
CA VAL A 595 -49.36 -5.77 6.93
C VAL A 595 -50.65 -6.43 6.49
N PHE A 596 -51.76 -6.00 6.99
CA PHE A 596 -53.08 -6.62 6.69
C PHE A 596 -53.54 -6.41 5.24
N SER A 597 -52.89 -5.53 4.50
CA SER A 597 -53.13 -5.31 3.06
C SER A 597 -52.36 -6.30 2.16
N LEU A 598 -51.44 -7.08 2.74
CA LEU A 598 -50.54 -7.98 2.00
C LEU A 598 -51.18 -9.36 1.79
N THR A 599 -52.16 -9.46 0.91
CA THR A 599 -53.01 -10.66 0.73
C THR A 599 -52.25 -11.90 0.25
N ASN A 600 -51.03 -11.73 -0.32
CA ASN A 600 -50.17 -12.83 -0.76
C ASN A 600 -49.19 -13.31 0.31
N LEU A 601 -49.21 -12.68 1.49
CA LEU A 601 -48.22 -12.98 2.54
C LEU A 601 -48.38 -14.42 3.06
N GLN A 602 -47.28 -15.18 3.07
CA GLN A 602 -47.19 -16.56 3.52
C GLN A 602 -46.43 -16.66 4.84
N GLU A 603 -45.41 -15.80 5.02
CA GLU A 603 -44.62 -15.77 6.23
C GLU A 603 -44.47 -14.33 6.74
N LEU A 604 -44.75 -14.15 8.04
CA LEU A 604 -44.57 -12.91 8.77
C LEU A 604 -43.68 -13.16 9.96
N ASP A 605 -42.52 -12.48 10.00
CA ASP A 605 -41.57 -12.53 11.12
C ASP A 605 -41.45 -11.15 11.77
N LEU A 606 -41.89 -11.04 13.02
CA LEU A 606 -41.84 -9.85 13.85
C LEU A 606 -41.00 -10.11 15.13
N LYS A 607 -40.01 -10.98 15.07
CA LYS A 607 -39.18 -11.32 16.21
C LYS A 607 -38.38 -10.11 16.71
N GLU A 608 -37.94 -10.21 17.98
CA GLU A 608 -37.08 -9.21 18.61
C GLU A 608 -37.65 -7.79 18.52
N ASN A 609 -38.96 -7.64 18.81
CA ASN A 609 -39.64 -6.37 18.90
C ASN A 609 -40.16 -6.13 20.34
N ASN A 610 -40.99 -5.09 20.51
CA ASN A 610 -41.58 -4.74 21.80
C ASN A 610 -43.10 -4.92 21.80
N LEU A 611 -43.62 -5.94 21.08
CA LEU A 611 -45.04 -6.23 20.99
C LEU A 611 -45.60 -6.64 22.39
N ARG A 612 -46.56 -5.86 22.87
CA ARG A 612 -47.21 -6.14 24.18
C ARG A 612 -48.54 -6.83 24.00
N SER A 613 -49.25 -6.50 22.90
CA SER A 613 -50.54 -7.06 22.53
C SER A 613 -50.51 -7.34 21.03
N ILE A 614 -51.33 -8.31 20.63
CA ILE A 614 -51.54 -8.69 19.23
C ILE A 614 -53.05 -8.69 18.87
N GLU A 615 -53.85 -7.81 19.46
CA GLU A 615 -55.27 -7.70 19.20
C GLU A 615 -55.59 -7.41 17.72
N GLU A 616 -54.68 -6.71 17.04
CA GLU A 616 -54.76 -6.42 15.65
C GLU A 616 -54.81 -7.67 14.74
N ILE A 617 -54.57 -8.84 15.27
CA ILE A 617 -54.70 -10.14 14.57
C ILE A 617 -56.13 -10.35 14.02
N VAL A 618 -57.13 -9.70 14.61
CA VAL A 618 -58.49 -9.70 14.07
C VAL A 618 -58.52 -9.29 12.56
N SER A 619 -57.66 -8.38 12.16
CA SER A 619 -57.52 -7.89 10.79
C SER A 619 -56.76 -8.84 9.86
N CYS A 620 -56.08 -9.87 10.42
CA CYS A 620 -55.37 -10.90 9.64
C CYS A 620 -56.35 -11.90 8.96
N GLN A 621 -57.65 -11.83 9.19
CA GLN A 621 -58.65 -12.71 8.54
C GLN A 621 -58.57 -12.71 7.00
N HIS A 622 -58.02 -11.64 6.40
CA HIS A 622 -57.85 -11.51 4.96
C HIS A 622 -56.56 -12.14 4.43
N LEU A 623 -55.65 -12.53 5.31
CA LEU A 623 -54.35 -13.14 4.98
C LEU A 623 -54.49 -14.66 4.84
N HIS A 624 -55.28 -15.10 3.86
CA HIS A 624 -55.64 -16.52 3.66
C HIS A 624 -54.43 -17.41 3.30
N LYS A 625 -53.33 -16.83 2.88
CA LYS A 625 -52.10 -17.54 2.53
C LYS A 625 -51.07 -17.58 3.67
N LEU A 626 -51.37 -16.96 4.81
CA LEU A 626 -50.41 -16.89 5.92
C LEU A 626 -50.27 -18.28 6.58
N THR A 627 -49.15 -18.95 6.41
CA THR A 627 -48.84 -20.25 6.95
C THR A 627 -47.82 -20.21 8.10
N CYS A 628 -47.02 -19.18 8.20
CA CYS A 628 -45.99 -19.03 9.23
C CYS A 628 -46.06 -17.66 9.91
N LEU A 629 -46.12 -17.67 11.25
CA LEU A 629 -46.13 -16.47 12.06
C LEU A 629 -45.07 -16.60 13.15
N LYS A 630 -44.08 -15.69 13.14
CA LYS A 630 -42.99 -15.67 14.10
C LYS A 630 -43.07 -14.41 14.96
N LEU A 631 -43.33 -14.58 16.26
CA LEU A 631 -43.54 -13.54 17.25
C LEU A 631 -42.63 -13.73 18.49
N TRP A 632 -41.59 -14.50 18.34
CA TRP A 632 -40.68 -14.83 19.40
C TRP A 632 -39.77 -13.64 19.81
N HIS A 633 -39.25 -13.64 21.04
CA HIS A 633 -38.52 -12.50 21.62
C HIS A 633 -39.32 -11.19 21.58
N ASN A 634 -40.51 -11.21 22.16
CA ASN A 634 -41.37 -10.03 22.37
C ASN A 634 -41.83 -9.91 23.80
N SER A 635 -42.83 -9.07 24.08
CA SER A 635 -43.38 -8.88 25.45
C SER A 635 -44.88 -9.19 25.49
N ILE A 636 -45.33 -10.16 24.69
CA ILE A 636 -46.75 -10.53 24.54
C ILE A 636 -47.20 -11.26 25.84
N CYS A 637 -48.27 -10.73 26.46
CA CYS A 637 -48.78 -11.29 27.74
C CYS A 637 -49.96 -12.28 27.53
N TYR A 638 -50.66 -12.18 26.44
CA TYR A 638 -51.81 -13.08 26.16
C TYR A 638 -52.05 -13.23 24.64
N ILE A 639 -52.73 -14.34 24.28
CA ILE A 639 -53.11 -14.66 22.91
C ILE A 639 -54.61 -14.33 22.74
N PRO A 640 -55.03 -13.40 21.88
CA PRO A 640 -56.44 -13.02 21.72
C PRO A 640 -57.24 -14.12 21.06
N GLU A 641 -58.56 -14.13 21.33
CA GLU A 641 -59.50 -15.13 20.75
C GLU A 641 -59.56 -15.14 19.26
N HIS A 642 -59.26 -14.00 18.66
CA HIS A 642 -59.28 -13.82 17.20
C HIS A 642 -58.19 -14.59 16.49
N ILE A 643 -57.21 -15.19 17.13
CA ILE A 643 -56.18 -16.10 16.57
C ILE A 643 -56.82 -17.23 15.76
N LYS A 644 -58.00 -17.71 16.12
CA LYS A 644 -58.81 -18.73 15.38
C LYS A 644 -59.12 -18.36 13.93
N LYS A 645 -59.06 -17.06 13.54
CA LYS A 645 -59.28 -16.61 12.19
C LYS A 645 -58.14 -16.94 11.25
N LEU A 646 -56.95 -17.28 11.79
CA LEU A 646 -55.81 -17.71 11.02
C LEU A 646 -55.87 -19.21 10.67
N GLY A 647 -56.89 -19.62 9.96
CA GLY A 647 -57.12 -21.03 9.68
C GLY A 647 -56.11 -21.69 8.69
N SER A 648 -55.27 -20.91 8.06
CA SER A 648 -54.20 -21.41 7.18
C SER A 648 -52.88 -21.63 7.91
N LEU A 649 -52.75 -21.26 9.19
CA LEU A 649 -51.50 -21.26 9.93
C LEU A 649 -51.00 -22.68 10.18
N GLU A 650 -49.76 -22.96 9.78
CA GLU A 650 -49.05 -24.21 9.96
C GLU A 650 -47.94 -24.13 10.99
N ARG A 651 -47.27 -22.99 11.09
CA ARG A 651 -46.13 -22.76 11.97
C ARG A 651 -46.32 -21.50 12.80
N LEU A 652 -46.20 -21.64 14.11
CA LEU A 652 -46.39 -20.55 15.06
C LEU A 652 -45.29 -20.56 16.11
N TYR A 653 -44.57 -19.43 16.24
CA TYR A 653 -43.48 -19.24 17.16
C TYR A 653 -43.80 -18.11 18.13
N PHE A 654 -43.99 -18.45 19.42
CA PHE A 654 -44.25 -17.52 20.53
C PHE A 654 -43.18 -17.62 21.63
N SER A 655 -42.10 -18.28 21.38
CA SER A 655 -41.08 -18.43 22.40
C SER A 655 -40.51 -17.10 22.88
N HIS A 656 -40.01 -17.06 24.08
CA HIS A 656 -39.48 -15.85 24.71
C HIS A 656 -40.44 -14.66 24.72
N ASN A 657 -41.60 -14.89 25.35
CA ASN A 657 -42.63 -13.88 25.61
C ASN A 657 -43.03 -13.92 27.12
N LYS A 658 -44.15 -13.29 27.48
CA LYS A 658 -44.70 -13.22 28.85
C LYS A 658 -46.08 -13.81 28.95
N ILE A 659 -46.39 -14.84 28.16
CA ILE A 659 -47.73 -15.44 28.07
C ILE A 659 -47.96 -16.25 29.34
N GLU A 660 -48.99 -15.91 30.12
CA GLU A 660 -49.41 -16.61 31.30
C GLU A 660 -50.56 -17.60 31.03
N ILE A 661 -51.52 -17.17 30.17
CA ILE A 661 -52.73 -17.93 29.92
C ILE A 661 -52.84 -18.20 28.44
N LEU A 662 -53.03 -19.47 28.06
CA LEU A 662 -53.31 -19.87 26.66
C LEU A 662 -54.80 -19.80 26.40
N SER A 663 -55.19 -19.07 25.35
CA SER A 663 -56.57 -19.07 24.87
C SER A 663 -56.92 -20.41 24.22
N PRO A 664 -58.02 -21.05 24.57
CA PRO A 664 -58.52 -22.25 23.91
C PRO A 664 -58.67 -22.08 22.39
N HIS A 665 -58.97 -20.83 21.95
CA HIS A 665 -59.16 -20.50 20.53
C HIS A 665 -57.92 -20.67 19.69
N LEU A 666 -56.71 -20.70 20.28
CA LEU A 666 -55.47 -20.99 19.61
C LEU A 666 -55.53 -22.39 18.93
N PHE A 667 -56.11 -23.35 19.62
CA PHE A 667 -56.17 -24.75 19.18
C PHE A 667 -57.24 -25.03 18.11
N LEU A 668 -58.03 -24.01 17.73
CA LEU A 668 -58.90 -24.08 16.58
C LEU A 668 -58.17 -23.87 15.24
N CYS A 669 -56.87 -23.52 15.25
CA CYS A 669 -56.00 -23.48 14.07
C CYS A 669 -55.58 -24.91 13.67
N ASN A 670 -56.54 -25.68 13.12
CA ASN A 670 -56.43 -27.14 12.88
C ASN A 670 -55.31 -27.58 11.89
N LYS A 671 -54.77 -26.66 11.10
CA LYS A 671 -53.64 -26.95 10.21
C LYS A 671 -52.26 -26.83 10.90
N LEU A 672 -52.24 -26.42 12.15
CA LEU A 672 -50.99 -26.15 12.89
C LEU A 672 -50.17 -27.44 13.05
N ARG A 673 -48.93 -27.39 12.56
CA ARG A 673 -47.96 -28.48 12.59
C ARG A 673 -46.80 -28.20 13.57
N TYR A 674 -46.47 -26.94 13.73
CA TYR A 674 -45.38 -26.48 14.57
C TYR A 674 -45.86 -25.41 15.53
N LEU A 675 -45.72 -25.67 16.82
CA LEU A 675 -46.09 -24.74 17.89
C LEU A 675 -44.98 -24.65 18.92
N ASP A 676 -44.34 -23.48 19.01
CA ASP A 676 -43.32 -23.19 20.00
C ASP A 676 -43.78 -22.09 20.98
N LEU A 677 -43.97 -22.47 22.23
CA LEU A 677 -44.36 -21.60 23.35
C LEU A 677 -43.28 -21.60 24.45
N SER A 678 -42.07 -22.01 24.14
CA SER A 678 -41.01 -22.09 25.15
C SER A 678 -40.62 -20.72 25.71
N ASN A 679 -40.06 -20.70 26.90
CA ASN A 679 -39.63 -19.50 27.60
C ASN A 679 -40.79 -18.46 27.76
N ASN A 680 -41.86 -18.86 28.40
CA ASN A 680 -43.01 -18.03 28.76
C ASN A 680 -43.34 -18.27 30.26
N ASP A 681 -44.50 -17.77 30.73
CA ASP A 681 -44.99 -17.92 32.10
C ASP A 681 -46.25 -18.80 32.19
N ILE A 682 -46.42 -19.71 31.21
CA ILE A 682 -47.62 -20.54 31.10
C ILE A 682 -47.72 -21.52 32.27
N ARG A 683 -48.91 -21.52 32.92
CA ARG A 683 -49.20 -22.39 34.05
C ARG A 683 -50.03 -23.62 33.66
N PHE A 684 -50.81 -23.50 32.61
CA PHE A 684 -51.77 -24.55 32.28
C PHE A 684 -51.99 -24.59 30.76
N ILE A 685 -52.19 -25.80 30.19
CA ILE A 685 -52.49 -26.02 28.77
C ILE A 685 -53.97 -26.43 28.68
N PRO A 686 -54.81 -25.70 27.95
CA PRO A 686 -56.20 -26.05 27.74
C PRO A 686 -56.40 -27.42 27.06
N PRO A 687 -57.45 -28.19 27.42
CA PRO A 687 -57.72 -29.51 26.84
C PRO A 687 -58.04 -29.45 25.34
N GLU A 688 -58.45 -28.31 24.81
CA GLU A 688 -58.69 -28.07 23.38
C GLU A 688 -57.45 -28.33 22.51
N ILE A 689 -56.25 -28.47 23.08
CA ILE A 689 -55.04 -28.87 22.33
C ILE A 689 -55.23 -30.17 21.58
N GLY A 690 -56.11 -31.08 22.06
CA GLY A 690 -56.42 -32.34 21.40
C GLY A 690 -57.04 -32.19 20.01
N VAL A 691 -57.54 -30.99 19.62
CA VAL A 691 -58.10 -30.70 18.32
C VAL A 691 -56.98 -30.62 17.23
N LEU A 692 -55.74 -30.36 17.64
CA LEU A 692 -54.62 -30.17 16.71
C LEU A 692 -54.11 -31.49 16.13
N GLN A 693 -54.92 -32.19 15.33
CA GLN A 693 -54.56 -33.48 14.72
C GLN A 693 -53.41 -33.42 13.74
N SER A 694 -52.96 -32.25 13.33
CA SER A 694 -51.81 -32.05 12.42
C SER A 694 -50.51 -31.74 13.13
N LEU A 695 -50.54 -31.55 14.44
CA LEU A 695 -49.38 -31.11 15.24
C LEU A 695 -48.25 -32.14 15.21
N GLN A 696 -47.04 -31.72 14.85
CA GLN A 696 -45.83 -32.53 14.74
C GLN A 696 -44.76 -32.12 15.74
N TYR A 697 -44.67 -30.83 16.03
CA TYR A 697 -43.73 -30.25 16.97
C TYR A 697 -44.48 -29.38 17.97
N PHE A 698 -44.27 -29.68 19.23
CA PHE A 698 -44.82 -28.90 20.34
C PHE A 698 -43.72 -28.68 21.40
N SER A 699 -43.46 -27.42 21.74
CA SER A 699 -42.51 -27.03 22.76
C SER A 699 -43.17 -26.06 23.74
N VAL A 700 -43.06 -26.38 25.00
CA VAL A 700 -43.40 -25.51 26.17
C VAL A 700 -42.27 -25.53 27.18
N THR A 701 -41.04 -25.77 26.75
CA THR A 701 -39.86 -25.79 27.61
C THR A 701 -39.70 -24.46 28.33
N CYS A 702 -39.23 -24.46 29.58
CA CYS A 702 -39.04 -23.25 30.39
C CYS A 702 -40.36 -22.46 30.58
N ASN A 703 -41.35 -23.12 31.19
CA ASN A 703 -42.62 -22.55 31.60
C ASN A 703 -42.91 -22.90 33.07
N LYS A 704 -44.14 -22.69 33.56
CA LYS A 704 -44.58 -22.95 34.94
C LYS A 704 -45.70 -23.99 34.97
N ILE A 705 -45.67 -24.97 34.06
CA ILE A 705 -46.74 -25.96 33.85
C ILE A 705 -46.60 -27.02 34.93
N GLU A 706 -47.72 -27.23 35.72
CA GLU A 706 -47.79 -28.25 36.78
C GLU A 706 -48.40 -29.56 36.26
N ASN A 707 -49.39 -29.44 35.36
CA ASN A 707 -50.11 -30.60 34.84
C ASN A 707 -50.35 -30.50 33.31
N LEU A 708 -50.31 -31.66 32.66
CA LEU A 708 -50.64 -31.79 31.25
C LEU A 708 -52.08 -32.29 31.06
N PRO A 709 -52.84 -31.71 30.10
CA PRO A 709 -54.15 -32.29 29.76
C PRO A 709 -53.98 -33.61 29.04
N ASP A 710 -54.83 -34.58 29.33
CA ASP A 710 -54.83 -35.89 28.70
C ASP A 710 -55.10 -35.82 27.20
N GLU A 711 -55.77 -34.75 26.73
CA GLU A 711 -56.11 -34.48 25.35
C GLU A 711 -54.89 -34.18 24.48
N LEU A 712 -53.76 -33.70 25.05
CA LEU A 712 -52.50 -33.52 24.36
C LEU A 712 -52.06 -34.80 23.66
N PHE A 713 -52.29 -35.95 24.28
CA PHE A 713 -51.85 -37.25 23.75
C PHE A 713 -52.74 -37.77 22.57
N PHE A 714 -53.83 -37.09 22.29
CA PHE A 714 -54.60 -37.34 21.08
C PHE A 714 -53.97 -36.74 19.81
N CYS A 715 -52.95 -35.88 19.89
CA CYS A 715 -52.19 -35.37 18.78
C CYS A 715 -51.27 -36.46 18.18
N LYS A 716 -51.84 -37.51 17.53
CA LYS A 716 -51.14 -38.74 17.10
C LYS A 716 -50.00 -38.46 16.06
N LYS A 717 -49.92 -37.32 15.41
CA LYS A 717 -48.83 -36.95 14.49
C LYS A 717 -47.65 -36.30 15.14
N LEU A 718 -47.65 -36.16 16.49
CA LEU A 718 -46.57 -35.49 17.22
C LEU A 718 -45.29 -36.33 17.13
N LYS A 719 -44.23 -35.69 16.66
CA LYS A 719 -42.87 -36.24 16.53
C LYS A 719 -41.94 -35.71 17.59
N THR A 720 -42.09 -34.46 17.97
CA THR A 720 -41.26 -33.79 18.96
C THR A 720 -42.13 -33.15 20.03
N LEU A 721 -41.90 -33.52 21.29
CA LEU A 721 -42.57 -32.96 22.48
C LEU A 721 -41.50 -32.50 23.45
N LYS A 722 -41.45 -31.18 23.67
CA LYS A 722 -40.47 -30.58 24.59
C LYS A 722 -41.19 -29.96 25.78
N LEU A 723 -40.97 -30.56 26.93
CA LEU A 723 -41.60 -30.20 28.20
C LEU A 723 -40.58 -29.84 29.32
N GLY A 724 -39.31 -29.75 28.95
CA GLY A 724 -38.22 -29.52 29.90
C GLY A 724 -38.36 -28.24 30.70
N LYS A 725 -37.77 -28.20 31.90
CA LYS A 725 -37.79 -27.02 32.79
C LYS A 725 -39.19 -26.47 33.02
N ASN A 726 -40.08 -27.32 33.57
CA ASN A 726 -41.40 -26.97 34.07
C ASN A 726 -41.57 -27.51 35.49
N MET A 727 -42.81 -27.54 35.98
CA MET A 727 -43.18 -28.03 37.36
C MET A 727 -43.94 -29.33 37.30
N LEU A 728 -43.77 -30.14 36.27
CA LEU A 728 -44.47 -31.39 36.04
C LEU A 728 -44.01 -32.45 37.02
N SER A 729 -44.95 -33.08 37.71
CA SER A 729 -44.68 -34.19 38.66
C SER A 729 -45.09 -35.55 38.12
N LEU A 730 -46.07 -35.61 37.18
CA LEU A 730 -46.60 -36.82 36.60
C LEU A 730 -46.67 -36.74 35.09
N LEU A 731 -46.34 -37.83 34.44
CA LEU A 731 -46.57 -38.01 32.98
C LEU A 731 -47.68 -39.05 32.79
N SER A 732 -48.74 -38.64 32.07
CA SER A 732 -49.89 -39.52 31.86
C SER A 732 -49.55 -40.76 31.08
N PRO A 733 -50.08 -41.96 31.45
CA PRO A 733 -49.93 -43.21 30.64
C PRO A 733 -50.44 -43.06 29.21
N LYS A 734 -51.30 -42.11 28.92
CA LYS A 734 -51.78 -41.82 27.54
C LYS A 734 -50.70 -41.40 26.56
N ILE A 735 -49.48 -41.08 27.05
CA ILE A 735 -48.28 -40.90 26.22
C ILE A 735 -48.12 -42.03 25.20
N SER A 736 -48.57 -43.21 25.50
CA SER A 736 -48.62 -44.41 24.64
C SER A 736 -49.30 -44.17 23.29
N TYR A 737 -50.17 -43.19 23.17
CA TYR A 737 -50.83 -42.86 21.91
C TYR A 737 -49.94 -42.13 20.93
N LEU A 738 -48.84 -41.59 21.37
CA LEU A 738 -47.84 -40.84 20.52
C LEU A 738 -46.87 -41.80 19.85
N VAL A 739 -47.32 -42.67 18.99
CA VAL A 739 -46.53 -43.72 18.36
C VAL A 739 -45.45 -43.22 17.41
N LEU A 740 -45.58 -41.96 16.88
CA LEU A 740 -44.62 -41.30 16.00
C LEU A 740 -43.64 -40.39 16.72
N LEU A 741 -43.67 -40.38 18.07
CA LEU A 741 -42.79 -39.54 18.88
C LEU A 741 -41.35 -40.00 18.76
N THR A 742 -40.47 -39.14 18.23
CA THR A 742 -39.03 -39.43 18.06
C THR A 742 -38.19 -38.67 19.08
N HIS A 743 -38.72 -37.57 19.60
CA HIS A 743 -38.01 -36.70 20.55
C HIS A 743 -38.94 -36.29 21.71
N LEU A 744 -38.53 -36.60 22.93
CA LEU A 744 -39.24 -36.26 24.18
C LEU A 744 -38.24 -35.62 25.15
N GLU A 745 -38.44 -34.34 25.49
CA GLU A 745 -37.63 -33.61 26.46
C GLU A 745 -38.42 -33.40 27.75
N LEU A 746 -37.96 -33.98 28.85
CA LEU A 746 -38.57 -33.91 30.20
C LEU A 746 -37.65 -33.29 31.24
N LYS A 747 -36.38 -33.12 30.92
CA LYS A 747 -35.35 -32.68 31.88
C LYS A 747 -35.66 -31.35 32.57
N GLY A 748 -35.41 -31.29 33.89
CA GLY A 748 -35.66 -30.11 34.70
C GLY A 748 -37.12 -29.97 35.17
N ASN A 749 -37.79 -31.11 35.42
CA ASN A 749 -39.13 -31.21 36.06
C ASN A 749 -39.03 -31.92 37.41
N HIS A 750 -40.18 -32.23 38.03
CA HIS A 750 -40.27 -32.88 39.32
C HIS A 750 -40.80 -34.31 39.20
N PHE A 751 -40.48 -34.99 38.15
CA PHE A 751 -40.87 -36.38 37.93
C PHE A 751 -40.17 -37.30 38.92
N GLU A 752 -40.93 -38.15 39.66
CA GLU A 752 -40.36 -39.21 40.47
C GLU A 752 -40.20 -40.52 39.67
N LEU A 753 -41.14 -40.80 38.78
CA LEU A 753 -41.17 -42.04 37.98
C LEU A 753 -41.64 -41.74 36.54
N LEU A 754 -41.14 -42.52 35.59
CA LEU A 754 -41.60 -42.48 34.21
C LEU A 754 -42.63 -43.58 33.96
N PRO A 755 -43.70 -43.32 33.20
CA PRO A 755 -44.74 -44.35 32.96
C PRO A 755 -44.17 -45.43 32.05
N PRO A 756 -44.41 -46.71 32.39
CA PRO A 756 -43.96 -47.85 31.56
C PRO A 756 -44.63 -47.91 30.20
N GLU A 757 -45.68 -47.18 29.96
CA GLU A 757 -46.39 -47.00 28.69
C GLU A 757 -45.54 -46.32 27.64
N LEU A 758 -44.41 -45.71 27.97
CA LEU A 758 -43.41 -45.20 27.02
C LEU A 758 -42.92 -46.31 26.08
N ARG A 759 -43.01 -47.60 26.44
CA ARG A 759 -42.71 -48.72 25.56
C ARG A 759 -43.50 -48.74 24.24
N PHE A 760 -44.67 -48.13 24.22
CA PHE A 760 -45.55 -48.07 23.06
C PHE A 760 -45.15 -46.92 22.09
N CYS A 761 -44.33 -45.95 22.49
CA CYS A 761 -43.74 -44.95 21.64
C CYS A 761 -42.60 -45.54 20.79
N ARG A 762 -43.00 -46.30 19.75
CA ARG A 762 -42.09 -47.15 18.97
C ARG A 762 -40.97 -46.39 18.25
N ALA A 763 -41.18 -45.12 17.94
CA ALA A 763 -40.19 -44.28 17.24
C ALA A 763 -39.21 -43.60 18.25
N LEU A 764 -39.46 -43.65 19.54
CA LEU A 764 -38.64 -43.01 20.56
C LEU A 764 -37.46 -43.89 20.96
N LYS A 765 -36.26 -43.46 20.60
CA LYS A 765 -34.97 -44.08 20.96
C LYS A 765 -34.31 -43.38 22.14
N ARG A 766 -33.28 -44.00 22.77
CA ARG A 766 -32.56 -43.36 23.89
C ARG A 766 -32.01 -41.97 23.56
N GLY A 767 -31.48 -41.75 22.37
CA GLY A 767 -30.99 -40.45 21.91
C GLY A 767 -32.10 -39.38 21.75
N GLY A 768 -33.35 -39.79 21.56
CA GLY A 768 -34.51 -38.91 21.51
C GLY A 768 -35.17 -38.62 22.86
N LEU A 769 -34.85 -39.35 23.91
CA LEU A 769 -35.40 -39.17 25.27
C LEU A 769 -34.41 -38.36 26.14
N VAL A 770 -34.72 -37.09 26.38
CA VAL A 770 -33.90 -36.16 27.16
C VAL A 770 -34.49 -36.08 28.59
N VAL A 771 -33.91 -36.81 29.52
CA VAL A 771 -34.29 -36.87 30.94
C VAL A 771 -33.02 -36.93 31.80
N GLU A 772 -33.15 -36.77 33.12
CA GLU A 772 -32.10 -37.06 34.07
C GLU A 772 -31.77 -38.56 34.06
N ASP A 773 -30.54 -38.95 34.23
CA ASP A 773 -30.11 -40.34 34.20
C ASP A 773 -30.76 -41.17 35.31
N VAL A 774 -30.93 -40.58 36.51
CA VAL A 774 -31.62 -41.20 37.63
C VAL A 774 -33.07 -41.52 37.27
N LEU A 775 -33.77 -40.61 36.63
CA LEU A 775 -35.15 -40.82 36.19
C LEU A 775 -35.26 -41.87 35.08
N PHE A 776 -34.28 -41.95 34.17
CA PHE A 776 -34.21 -43.00 33.12
C PHE A 776 -34.06 -44.39 33.76
N GLU A 777 -33.34 -44.50 34.88
CA GLU A 777 -33.15 -45.78 35.59
C GLU A 777 -34.41 -46.26 36.26
N THR A 778 -35.42 -45.41 36.52
CA THR A 778 -36.72 -45.82 37.06
C THR A 778 -37.55 -46.66 36.09
N LEU A 779 -37.23 -46.61 34.78
CA LEU A 779 -37.88 -47.46 33.77
C LEU A 779 -37.52 -48.93 33.94
N PRO A 780 -38.47 -49.87 33.71
CA PRO A 780 -38.20 -51.31 33.66
C PRO A 780 -37.05 -51.64 32.68
N SER A 781 -36.27 -52.70 33.01
CA SER A 781 -35.08 -53.06 32.25
C SER A 781 -35.40 -53.38 30.79
N ASP A 782 -36.51 -54.08 30.54
CA ASP A 782 -37.00 -54.41 29.20
C ASP A 782 -37.26 -53.18 28.33
N ILE A 783 -37.69 -52.08 28.91
CA ILE A 783 -37.94 -50.82 28.22
C ILE A 783 -36.62 -50.07 27.98
N ARG A 784 -35.73 -50.05 28.95
CA ARG A 784 -34.40 -49.42 28.81
C ARG A 784 -33.57 -50.10 27.71
N ASP A 785 -33.56 -51.42 27.67
CA ASP A 785 -32.83 -52.21 26.69
C ASP A 785 -33.41 -52.04 25.28
N LYS A 786 -34.75 -51.96 25.17
CA LYS A 786 -35.41 -51.67 23.90
C LYS A 786 -35.09 -50.25 23.38
N MET A 787 -34.99 -49.25 24.24
CA MET A 787 -34.64 -47.90 23.85
C MET A 787 -33.13 -47.72 23.51
N LYS A 788 -32.29 -48.63 24.07
CA LYS A 788 -30.85 -48.66 23.79
C LYS A 788 -30.53 -49.47 22.54
N ALA A 789 -31.38 -50.45 22.16
CA ALA A 789 -31.20 -51.19 20.92
C ALA A 789 -31.44 -50.24 19.71
N GLU A 790 -30.54 -50.24 18.75
CA GLU A 790 -30.53 -49.37 17.60
C GLU A 790 -31.79 -49.36 16.74
#